data_74b0de02dc491ad3df8563df678556d2
#
_entry.id   74b0de02dc491ad3df8563df678556d2
#
_cell.length_a   1.000
_cell.length_b   1.000
_cell.length_c   1.000
_cell.angle_alpha   90.00
_cell.angle_beta   90.00
_cell.angle_gamma   90.00
#
_symmetry.space_group_name_H-M   'P 1'
#
loop_
_entity.id
_entity.type
_entity.pdbx_description
1 polymer ?
#
loop_
_entity_poly.entity_id
_entity_poly.type
_entity_poly.pdbx_seq_one_letter_code
_entity_poly.pdbx_strand_id
1 'polypeptide(L)'
;MQRVFAFSCKTALFLAMIGRMGVPAARAADYTWTGAASALWNTADANWTGAGAVWVNGSANFAVFGSDGPKTITADPVTLGNLTFMADGYTVGGGPLLMHGVPSVGAAMTATLTAPVTNVGVWAKAGDGTIVLDPQGSVSNMFYALKAADGTVAVAGGTNLVTQTGSNPETAPAFWVSGGTLLVGGGVIKTTGGSFARVSDYGHLWVTNGLCDLSGNAELLNAFNSPGMTTVEGSGVLDTERVRIVKNIAGAQYSMININTGGTLRLKDFWYETEDARRKATINLNGGRIVGKDTVNWREMLGDTAANWSNIIVNVLAGGAIFDNNGCNFYVRQKLTGAAGDGGLTKQGNGTLSLRGTNTYTGATVIRGGTLDLATDHNLGAIPAAPTTNVLFMASAVLQASASHALNANRTLWITNSATATLNTSSATQTIYGVIVCAETNSTFQKTGNGTVVLNPGADKVNLFGTLQTAAGTLVIASGTNMVTHYCGVQNGPGLRVNGGVLLVAGGVLKTTAQKYVNVDGGHLLVTNGVVDTTSCDEILNGINSPGGYTSVGGSGILIANRIRISQNTGNPSNNVVSANAGGVMRLNQFYIDVNFPAPSGILRLNGGTVQARTSEVNFLGTTETLVGNSNDKWLTNIFVHVMEGGAVFDTDGKNISIKQPLLAGVAGDGGLRKRGAGTLTLMNTNTYNGVTVVEGGTLKWGRNDVLSSANTVMAASNGVFDVNAKTQTLAGLGGSGTVTNLAALTVTDTLAPGDAGGCGTLTLAGNAASIAGCTLSVAVSDAGTGDRLHVQGDLDLSSLALQVENPEQLSRFKKYTVASCTGTLTAPFASLGALPPRWTVRYDAVVKTAYLVYDFGTLLSVR
;
A
#
# COMPACT_ATOMS: atom_id res chain seq x y z
N MET A 1 -14.73 53.65 5.49
CA MET A 1 -15.83 54.60 5.26
C MET A 1 -17.13 53.88 5.53
N GLN A 2 -17.59 54.07 6.66
CA GLN A 2 -18.92 54.49 7.15
C GLN A 2 -20.09 54.11 6.22
N ARG A 3 -20.95 53.20 6.72
CA ARG A 3 -22.39 53.46 6.78
C ARG A 3 -22.98 52.76 8.03
N VAL A 4 -23.12 53.55 9.05
CA VAL A 4 -24.11 53.48 10.12
C VAL A 4 -25.43 53.95 9.51
N PHE A 5 -26.54 53.22 9.69
CA PHE A 5 -27.96 53.54 9.62
C PHE A 5 -28.69 52.20 9.57
N ALA A 6 -29.65 51.80 10.32
CA ALA A 6 -30.54 52.50 11.21
C ALA A 6 -31.26 51.36 11.99
N PHE A 7 -31.08 51.29 13.30
CA PHE A 7 -31.96 50.54 14.20
C PHE A 7 -33.03 51.49 14.64
N SER A 8 -34.22 51.37 14.11
CA SER A 8 -35.45 51.84 14.74
C SER A 8 -36.60 51.54 13.78
N CYS A 9 -37.52 50.77 14.22
CA CYS A 9 -38.90 50.58 13.69
C CYS A 9 -39.28 49.15 13.32
N LYS A 10 -39.24 48.24 14.29
CA LYS A 10 -39.95 46.94 14.18
C LYS A 10 -40.74 46.57 15.46
N THR A 11 -40.73 47.39 16.47
CA THR A 11 -41.44 47.10 17.74
C THR A 11 -42.90 47.58 17.77
N ALA A 12 -43.38 48.23 16.73
CA ALA A 12 -44.74 48.82 16.74
C ALA A 12 -45.77 48.12 15.87
N LEU A 13 -45.43 47.04 15.12
CA LEU A 13 -46.43 46.47 14.18
C LEU A 13 -46.91 45.06 14.53
N PHE A 14 -46.51 44.50 15.67
CA PHE A 14 -46.99 43.16 16.08
C PHE A 14 -48.13 43.17 17.11
N LEU A 15 -48.59 44.34 17.56
CA LEU A 15 -49.73 44.46 18.47
C LEU A 15 -51.06 44.76 17.76
N ALA A 16 -51.13 44.84 16.40
CA ALA A 16 -52.32 45.32 15.69
C ALA A 16 -53.07 44.26 14.87
N MET A 17 -52.75 42.94 14.98
CA MET A 17 -53.45 41.89 14.21
C MET A 17 -53.99 40.73 15.05
N ILE A 18 -54.46 40.98 16.26
CA ILE A 18 -55.38 40.08 16.95
C ILE A 18 -56.57 40.90 17.38
N GLY A 19 -57.43 41.19 16.44
CA GLY A 19 -58.73 41.84 16.69
C GLY A 19 -59.85 41.17 15.90
N ARG A 20 -60.67 40.43 16.63
CA ARG A 20 -62.00 39.94 16.34
C ARG A 20 -62.22 38.45 16.14
N MET A 21 -62.50 37.82 17.26
CA MET A 21 -63.65 36.96 17.44
C MET A 21 -63.97 36.92 18.93
N GLY A 22 -65.23 37.39 19.28
CA GLY A 22 -65.62 37.65 20.64
C GLY A 22 -65.94 36.42 21.46
N VAL A 23 -65.02 36.14 22.41
CA VAL A 23 -65.25 35.59 23.72
C VAL A 23 -64.67 36.66 24.66
N PRO A 24 -65.19 37.07 25.79
CA PRO A 24 -64.49 37.98 26.67
C PRO A 24 -63.24 37.32 27.16
N ALA A 25 -62.11 37.67 26.56
CA ALA A 25 -60.79 37.26 27.07
C ALA A 25 -60.72 37.79 28.47
N ALA A 26 -60.54 36.89 29.44
CA ALA A 26 -60.09 37.22 30.76
C ALA A 26 -58.87 38.15 30.60
N ARG A 27 -58.94 39.36 31.08
CA ARG A 27 -57.88 40.35 30.95
C ARG A 27 -56.61 39.72 31.60
N ALA A 28 -55.51 39.67 30.85
CA ALA A 28 -54.23 39.20 31.40
C ALA A 28 -53.92 39.99 32.67
N ALA A 29 -53.64 39.28 33.75
CA ALA A 29 -53.38 39.88 35.02
C ALA A 29 -51.85 39.87 35.31
N ASP A 30 -51.27 41.08 35.41
CA ASP A 30 -49.83 41.24 35.71
C ASP A 30 -49.61 41.18 37.25
N TYR A 31 -48.81 40.17 37.67
CA TYR A 31 -48.34 40.00 39.03
C TYR A 31 -46.86 40.41 39.10
N THR A 32 -46.52 41.43 39.89
CA THR A 32 -45.13 41.85 40.09
C THR A 32 -44.59 41.29 41.39
N TRP A 33 -43.44 40.59 41.32
CA TRP A 33 -42.77 39.95 42.45
C TRP A 33 -42.20 40.97 43.42
N THR A 34 -42.50 40.85 44.70
CA THR A 34 -41.93 41.66 45.78
C THR A 34 -41.18 40.79 46.80
N GLY A 35 -41.55 39.53 46.96
CA GLY A 35 -41.03 38.65 47.99
C GLY A 35 -41.18 39.17 49.40
N ALA A 36 -42.21 39.97 49.65
CA ALA A 36 -42.39 40.67 50.93
C ALA A 36 -42.65 39.75 52.11
N ALA A 37 -43.30 38.59 51.84
CA ALA A 37 -43.62 37.62 52.90
C ALA A 37 -42.56 36.49 52.98
N SER A 38 -42.04 36.04 51.84
CA SER A 38 -41.09 34.92 51.79
C SER A 38 -40.41 34.85 50.42
N ALA A 39 -39.50 33.91 50.26
CA ALA A 39 -38.90 33.55 48.95
C ALA A 39 -39.68 32.43 48.23
N LEU A 40 -40.92 32.13 48.65
CA LEU A 40 -41.77 31.09 48.08
C LEU A 40 -42.75 31.68 47.05
N TRP A 41 -42.76 31.07 45.83
CA TRP A 41 -43.78 31.33 44.85
C TRP A 41 -44.88 30.28 45.01
N ASN A 42 -45.89 30.60 45.78
CA ASN A 42 -47.05 29.76 46.09
C ASN A 42 -48.34 30.54 46.00
N THR A 43 -49.50 29.93 46.25
CA THR A 43 -50.81 30.52 46.23
C THR A 43 -51.31 31.03 47.58
N ALA A 44 -50.41 31.10 48.59
CA ALA A 44 -50.73 31.46 49.99
C ALA A 44 -50.02 32.73 50.44
N ASP A 45 -48.75 32.90 50.12
CA ASP A 45 -47.91 34.00 50.59
C ASP A 45 -48.15 35.30 49.78
N ALA A 46 -48.20 36.43 50.54
CA ALA A 46 -48.41 37.75 49.93
C ALA A 46 -47.09 38.31 49.37
N ASN A 47 -46.59 37.72 48.33
CA ASN A 47 -45.32 38.03 47.65
C ASN A 47 -45.44 38.83 46.35
N TRP A 48 -46.61 39.29 46.05
CA TRP A 48 -46.94 39.92 44.77
C TRP A 48 -47.65 41.27 44.90
N THR A 49 -47.54 42.08 43.85
CA THR A 49 -48.35 43.33 43.70
C THR A 49 -48.92 43.37 42.25
N GLY A 50 -49.78 44.34 42.01
CA GLY A 50 -50.47 44.46 40.70
C GLY A 50 -51.85 43.82 40.72
N ALA A 51 -52.00 42.68 40.08
CA ALA A 51 -53.31 42.03 39.98
C ALA A 51 -53.81 41.43 41.30
N GLY A 52 -52.85 41.17 42.28
CA GLY A 52 -53.18 40.72 43.65
C GLY A 52 -51.90 40.57 44.49
N ALA A 53 -52.09 40.44 45.84
CA ALA A 53 -50.93 40.19 46.74
C ALA A 53 -50.48 38.73 46.74
N VAL A 54 -51.32 37.80 46.36
CA VAL A 54 -51.11 36.37 46.36
C VAL A 54 -51.24 35.88 44.91
N TRP A 55 -50.32 34.98 44.51
CA TRP A 55 -50.39 34.38 43.17
C TRP A 55 -51.67 33.57 42.96
N VAL A 56 -52.30 33.72 41.80
CA VAL A 56 -53.43 32.88 41.38
C VAL A 56 -53.00 32.09 40.15
N ASN A 57 -53.07 30.76 40.22
CA ASN A 57 -52.76 29.89 39.08
C ASN A 57 -53.75 30.17 37.90
N GLY A 58 -53.15 30.44 36.72
CA GLY A 58 -53.99 30.71 35.55
C GLY A 58 -53.17 30.94 34.28
N SER A 59 -53.61 30.37 33.16
CA SER A 59 -52.92 30.46 31.84
C SER A 59 -52.86 31.88 31.30
N ALA A 60 -53.67 32.83 31.82
CA ALA A 60 -53.63 34.24 31.41
C ALA A 60 -52.91 35.15 32.42
N ASN A 61 -52.33 34.61 33.52
CA ASN A 61 -51.66 35.39 34.54
C ASN A 61 -50.14 35.50 34.22
N PHE A 62 -49.62 36.72 34.31
CA PHE A 62 -48.20 37.03 34.01
C PHE A 62 -47.42 37.26 35.26
N ALA A 63 -46.25 36.59 35.38
CA ALA A 63 -45.31 36.80 36.46
C ALA A 63 -44.18 37.75 36.00
N VAL A 64 -43.99 38.87 36.71
CA VAL A 64 -42.98 39.89 36.45
C VAL A 64 -42.04 40.01 37.64
N PHE A 65 -40.76 39.80 37.39
CA PHE A 65 -39.67 39.88 38.42
C PHE A 65 -38.85 41.14 38.18
N GLY A 66 -39.05 42.14 39.01
CA GLY A 66 -38.41 43.45 39.00
C GLY A 66 -37.10 43.54 39.81
N SER A 67 -36.76 44.72 40.25
CA SER A 67 -35.56 44.95 41.09
C SER A 67 -35.75 44.47 42.55
N ASP A 68 -36.96 44.33 43.00
CA ASP A 68 -37.29 44.10 44.37
C ASP A 68 -37.39 42.61 44.72
N GLY A 69 -37.21 42.30 45.98
CA GLY A 69 -37.36 40.95 46.57
C GLY A 69 -36.18 40.01 46.37
N PRO A 70 -36.28 38.81 46.95
CA PRO A 70 -35.25 37.81 46.85
C PRO A 70 -35.07 37.30 45.43
N LYS A 71 -33.81 37.09 45.05
CA LYS A 71 -33.42 36.60 43.72
C LYS A 71 -33.46 35.09 43.58
N THR A 72 -33.41 34.34 44.67
CA THR A 72 -33.57 32.88 44.72
C THR A 72 -35.00 32.56 45.19
N ILE A 73 -35.78 31.93 44.37
CA ILE A 73 -37.22 31.68 44.56
C ILE A 73 -37.46 30.18 44.46
N THR A 74 -38.23 29.66 45.46
CA THR A 74 -38.71 28.27 45.41
C THR A 74 -40.21 28.32 45.02
N ALA A 75 -40.54 27.80 43.84
CA ALA A 75 -41.92 27.74 43.40
C ALA A 75 -42.59 26.46 43.88
N ASP A 76 -43.84 26.55 44.31
CA ASP A 76 -44.75 25.41 44.33
C ASP A 76 -45.18 25.07 42.88
N PRO A 77 -45.91 23.99 42.61
CA PRO A 77 -46.47 23.76 41.28
C PRO A 77 -47.39 24.93 40.86
N VAL A 78 -46.94 25.74 39.90
CA VAL A 78 -47.65 26.93 39.43
C VAL A 78 -48.05 26.85 37.96
N THR A 79 -49.21 27.43 37.64
CA THR A 79 -49.67 27.62 36.27
C THR A 79 -49.64 29.11 35.94
N LEU A 80 -49.00 29.45 34.77
CA LEU A 80 -48.80 30.85 34.38
C LEU A 80 -48.95 31.01 32.86
N GLY A 81 -49.18 32.25 32.45
CA GLY A 81 -49.05 32.68 31.03
C GLY A 81 -47.60 33.07 30.75
N ASN A 82 -47.31 34.38 30.77
CA ASN A 82 -45.94 34.85 30.49
C ASN A 82 -45.08 34.93 31.77
N LEU A 83 -43.76 34.84 31.57
CA LEU A 83 -42.73 34.97 32.61
C LEU A 83 -41.75 36.06 32.20
N THR A 84 -41.68 37.16 32.97
CA THR A 84 -40.82 38.29 32.60
C THR A 84 -39.81 38.60 33.70
N PHE A 85 -38.52 38.70 33.36
CA PHE A 85 -37.43 39.13 34.21
C PHE A 85 -36.92 40.50 33.76
N MET A 86 -37.08 41.51 34.63
CA MET A 86 -36.70 42.90 34.42
C MET A 86 -35.49 43.29 35.32
N ALA A 87 -34.91 42.35 36.02
CA ALA A 87 -33.71 42.51 36.82
C ALA A 87 -32.84 41.24 36.74
N ASP A 88 -31.54 41.42 36.90
CA ASP A 88 -30.53 40.35 36.73
C ASP A 88 -30.47 39.43 37.95
N GLY A 89 -30.02 38.16 37.74
CA GLY A 89 -29.61 37.17 38.72
C GLY A 89 -30.76 36.41 39.38
N TYR A 90 -31.95 36.36 38.82
CA TYR A 90 -33.03 35.53 39.33
C TYR A 90 -32.78 34.04 39.08
N THR A 91 -33.05 33.22 40.12
CA THR A 91 -33.09 31.75 40.06
C THR A 91 -34.43 31.28 40.61
N VAL A 92 -35.20 30.57 39.74
CA VAL A 92 -36.50 29.97 40.08
C VAL A 92 -36.34 28.45 40.09
N GLY A 93 -36.50 27.86 41.28
CA GLY A 93 -36.45 26.42 41.52
C GLY A 93 -37.75 25.88 42.14
N GLY A 94 -37.74 24.61 42.59
CA GLY A 94 -38.83 23.95 43.29
C GLY A 94 -39.77 23.15 42.37
N GLY A 95 -41.06 23.32 42.52
CA GLY A 95 -42.11 22.60 41.79
C GLY A 95 -42.23 22.98 40.30
N PRO A 96 -42.96 22.21 39.48
CA PRO A 96 -43.07 22.43 38.08
C PRO A 96 -43.77 23.73 37.68
N LEU A 97 -43.27 24.39 36.66
CA LEU A 97 -43.84 25.56 36.05
C LEU A 97 -44.63 25.13 34.78
N LEU A 98 -45.96 25.15 34.84
CA LEU A 98 -46.83 24.92 33.67
C LEU A 98 -47.08 26.26 32.96
N MET A 99 -46.35 26.48 31.86
CA MET A 99 -46.38 27.71 31.09
C MET A 99 -47.28 27.61 29.87
N HIS A 100 -48.15 28.61 29.68
CA HIS A 100 -49.00 28.75 28.47
C HIS A 100 -48.54 29.89 27.55
N GLY A 101 -47.64 30.74 28.04
CA GLY A 101 -47.09 31.87 27.29
C GLY A 101 -45.58 31.81 27.10
N VAL A 102 -44.98 32.96 26.99
CA VAL A 102 -43.55 33.08 26.60
C VAL A 102 -42.73 33.68 27.75
N PRO A 103 -41.44 33.25 27.89
CA PRO A 103 -40.51 33.92 28.78
C PRO A 103 -39.86 35.13 28.12
N SER A 104 -39.57 36.19 28.89
CA SER A 104 -38.83 37.35 28.47
C SER A 104 -37.78 37.73 29.50
N VAL A 105 -36.56 38.08 29.04
CA VAL A 105 -35.47 38.52 29.91
C VAL A 105 -34.92 39.83 29.32
N GLY A 106 -34.80 40.87 30.18
CA GLY A 106 -34.30 42.18 29.77
C GLY A 106 -32.85 42.13 29.29
N ALA A 107 -32.43 43.11 28.48
CA ALA A 107 -31.08 43.17 27.90
C ALA A 107 -29.99 43.12 28.98
N ALA A 108 -28.92 42.42 28.75
CA ALA A 108 -27.77 42.18 29.65
C ALA A 108 -28.14 41.51 31.00
N MET A 109 -29.31 40.91 31.13
CA MET A 109 -29.79 40.19 32.33
C MET A 109 -29.78 38.71 32.12
N THR A 110 -29.62 37.92 33.19
CA THR A 110 -29.67 36.45 33.23
C THR A 110 -30.69 36.00 34.27
N ALA A 111 -31.58 35.08 33.86
CA ALA A 111 -32.44 34.36 34.75
C ALA A 111 -32.27 32.84 34.61
N THR A 112 -32.24 32.13 35.71
CA THR A 112 -32.02 30.65 35.74
C THR A 112 -33.34 29.97 36.20
N LEU A 113 -33.76 28.95 35.44
CA LEU A 113 -34.86 28.07 35.79
C LEU A 113 -34.28 26.70 36.17
N THR A 114 -34.23 26.39 37.45
CA THR A 114 -33.90 25.08 38.01
C THR A 114 -35.14 24.26 38.28
N ALA A 115 -36.34 24.90 38.34
CA ALA A 115 -37.63 24.24 38.35
C ALA A 115 -37.93 23.59 36.98
N PRO A 116 -38.55 22.40 36.91
CA PRO A 116 -38.97 21.81 35.63
C PRO A 116 -40.04 22.65 34.98
N VAL A 117 -39.84 22.90 33.69
CA VAL A 117 -40.79 23.68 32.87
C VAL A 117 -41.59 22.71 31.99
N THR A 118 -42.92 22.81 32.03
CA THR A 118 -43.83 22.18 31.04
C THR A 118 -44.55 23.28 30.26
N ASN A 119 -44.41 23.27 28.94
CA ASN A 119 -45.06 24.25 28.08
C ASN A 119 -45.98 23.53 27.08
N VAL A 120 -47.20 24.06 26.96
CA VAL A 120 -48.29 23.45 26.10
C VAL A 120 -48.44 24.10 24.74
N GLY A 121 -47.67 25.14 24.44
CA GLY A 121 -47.67 25.87 23.14
C GLY A 121 -46.28 26.11 22.64
N VAL A 122 -46.08 27.11 21.80
CA VAL A 122 -44.73 27.54 21.37
C VAL A 122 -44.07 28.33 22.48
N TRP A 123 -43.05 27.78 23.08
CA TRP A 123 -42.22 28.47 24.08
C TRP A 123 -41.17 29.32 23.34
N ALA A 124 -41.51 30.56 23.05
CA ALA A 124 -40.67 31.51 22.32
C ALA A 124 -40.00 32.49 23.29
N LYS A 125 -38.73 32.32 23.58
CA LYS A 125 -37.99 33.26 24.46
C LYS A 125 -37.85 34.60 23.75
N ALA A 126 -38.31 35.68 24.42
CA ALA A 126 -38.24 37.06 23.98
C ALA A 126 -37.29 37.93 24.82
N GLY A 127 -36.92 39.11 24.33
CA GLY A 127 -35.96 40.05 24.94
C GLY A 127 -34.50 39.61 24.80
N ASP A 128 -33.60 40.58 24.91
CA ASP A 128 -32.18 40.41 24.54
C ASP A 128 -31.32 39.74 25.63
N GLY A 129 -31.86 39.47 26.81
CA GLY A 129 -31.10 38.78 27.93
C GLY A 129 -31.01 37.28 27.77
N THR A 130 -30.50 36.61 28.81
CA THR A 130 -30.29 35.17 28.84
C THR A 130 -31.26 34.49 29.79
N ILE A 131 -31.92 33.40 29.33
CA ILE A 131 -32.59 32.45 30.19
C ILE A 131 -31.81 31.14 30.22
N VAL A 132 -31.51 30.67 31.43
CA VAL A 132 -30.76 29.43 31.67
C VAL A 132 -31.76 28.35 32.08
N LEU A 133 -31.75 27.25 31.37
CA LEU A 133 -32.50 26.03 31.68
C LEU A 133 -31.56 25.03 32.35
N ASP A 134 -31.77 24.80 33.63
CA ASP A 134 -30.94 23.92 34.47
C ASP A 134 -31.77 23.07 35.43
N PRO A 135 -32.73 22.27 34.92
CA PRO A 135 -33.59 21.45 35.77
C PRO A 135 -32.74 20.47 36.57
N GLN A 136 -32.99 20.44 37.90
CA GLN A 136 -32.19 19.64 38.81
C GLN A 136 -32.73 18.19 38.92
N GLY A 137 -31.81 17.23 39.18
CA GLY A 137 -32.14 15.83 39.37
C GLY A 137 -32.55 15.08 38.10
N SER A 138 -33.47 14.13 38.20
CA SER A 138 -33.96 13.30 37.07
C SER A 138 -35.15 13.88 36.32
N VAL A 139 -35.52 15.12 36.65
CA VAL A 139 -36.73 15.78 36.03
C VAL A 139 -36.35 16.45 34.72
N SER A 140 -37.25 16.36 33.75
CA SER A 140 -37.04 16.94 32.43
C SER A 140 -37.94 18.13 32.20
N ASN A 141 -37.47 19.14 31.50
CA ASN A 141 -38.31 20.13 30.85
C ASN A 141 -39.08 19.48 29.66
N MET A 142 -40.34 19.88 29.49
CA MET A 142 -41.14 19.41 28.38
C MET A 142 -41.72 20.63 27.62
N PHE A 143 -41.26 20.77 26.36
CA PHE A 143 -41.75 21.84 25.48
C PHE A 143 -42.54 21.20 24.37
N TYR A 144 -43.77 21.73 24.10
CA TYR A 144 -44.46 21.38 22.89
C TYR A 144 -43.65 21.83 21.67
N ALA A 145 -43.25 23.12 21.61
CA ALA A 145 -42.25 23.62 20.66
C ALA A 145 -41.32 24.62 21.35
N LEU A 146 -40.01 24.58 21.03
CA LEU A 146 -38.95 25.45 21.56
C LEU A 146 -38.47 26.43 20.50
N LYS A 147 -38.60 27.75 20.78
CA LYS A 147 -38.10 28.82 19.89
C LYS A 147 -37.16 29.76 20.65
N ALA A 148 -35.89 29.86 20.24
CA ALA A 148 -35.00 30.97 20.61
C ALA A 148 -35.24 32.14 19.62
N ALA A 149 -36.09 33.10 20.00
CA ALA A 149 -36.50 34.20 19.13
C ALA A 149 -35.57 35.40 19.26
N ASP A 150 -35.21 35.76 20.50
CA ASP A 150 -34.31 36.88 20.80
C ASP A 150 -33.40 36.50 21.95
N GLY A 151 -32.24 37.19 22.10
CA GLY A 151 -31.29 36.98 23.15
C GLY A 151 -30.79 35.52 23.24
N THR A 152 -30.60 34.96 24.43
CA THR A 152 -30.03 33.62 24.60
C THR A 152 -30.94 32.69 25.41
N VAL A 153 -31.19 31.49 24.89
CA VAL A 153 -31.63 30.34 25.69
C VAL A 153 -30.39 29.46 25.93
N ALA A 154 -29.97 29.34 27.18
CA ALA A 154 -28.83 28.51 27.59
C ALA A 154 -29.33 27.23 28.28
N VAL A 155 -28.99 26.09 27.75
CA VAL A 155 -29.23 24.77 28.35
C VAL A 155 -27.96 24.39 29.13
N ALA A 156 -27.99 24.53 30.44
CA ALA A 156 -26.84 24.28 31.32
C ALA A 156 -26.87 22.88 31.92
N GLY A 157 -28.06 22.31 32.14
CA GLY A 157 -28.21 20.98 32.71
C GLY A 157 -29.50 20.28 32.32
N GLY A 158 -29.67 19.06 32.84
CA GLY A 158 -30.85 18.22 32.73
C GLY A 158 -31.25 17.87 31.28
N THR A 159 -32.44 17.30 31.16
CA THR A 159 -33.00 16.93 29.86
C THR A 159 -34.14 17.92 29.45
N ASN A 160 -34.11 18.39 28.23
CA ASN A 160 -35.03 19.34 27.66
C ASN A 160 -35.70 18.69 26.45
N LEU A 161 -36.89 18.16 26.63
CA LEU A 161 -37.62 17.38 25.62
C LEU A 161 -38.55 18.30 24.79
N VAL A 162 -38.43 18.21 23.46
CA VAL A 162 -39.30 18.93 22.53
C VAL A 162 -40.22 17.92 21.84
N THR A 163 -41.53 18.01 22.04
CA THR A 163 -42.50 16.92 21.78
C THR A 163 -43.40 17.12 20.58
N GLN A 164 -43.43 18.29 19.94
CA GLN A 164 -44.26 18.54 18.76
C GLN A 164 -43.89 17.63 17.59
N THR A 165 -44.89 16.94 17.05
CA THR A 165 -44.81 16.12 15.83
C THR A 165 -45.39 16.83 14.61
N GLY A 166 -45.14 18.11 14.46
CA GLY A 166 -45.80 18.98 13.48
C GLY A 166 -45.77 18.49 12.03
N SER A 167 -46.91 18.61 11.36
CA SER A 167 -47.11 18.19 9.99
C SER A 167 -46.72 19.20 8.89
N ASN A 168 -46.41 20.45 9.26
CA ASN A 168 -45.88 21.46 8.31
C ASN A 168 -44.54 22.01 8.76
N PRO A 169 -43.47 21.56 8.11
CA PRO A 169 -42.08 21.87 8.50
C PRO A 169 -41.71 23.34 8.26
N GLU A 170 -42.39 24.01 7.34
CA GLU A 170 -41.98 25.33 6.87
C GLU A 170 -42.55 26.46 7.73
N THR A 171 -43.76 26.23 8.30
CA THR A 171 -44.48 27.28 9.02
C THR A 171 -44.50 27.12 10.54
N ALA A 172 -44.28 25.89 11.05
CA ALA A 172 -44.33 25.61 12.50
C ALA A 172 -43.35 24.48 12.91
N PRO A 173 -42.05 24.70 12.87
CA PRO A 173 -41.09 23.70 13.33
C PRO A 173 -41.18 23.52 14.86
N ALA A 174 -40.98 22.29 15.33
CA ALA A 174 -40.95 21.99 16.76
C ALA A 174 -39.72 22.63 17.47
N PHE A 175 -38.61 22.64 16.77
CA PHE A 175 -37.36 23.21 17.23
C PHE A 175 -36.94 24.34 16.29
N TRP A 176 -36.80 25.54 16.85
CA TRP A 176 -36.52 26.72 16.06
C TRP A 176 -35.55 27.70 16.73
N VAL A 177 -34.44 28.04 16.07
CA VAL A 177 -33.56 29.14 16.45
C VAL A 177 -33.68 30.24 15.41
N SER A 178 -34.31 31.39 15.80
CA SER A 178 -34.70 32.44 14.88
C SER A 178 -34.45 33.81 15.48
N GLY A 179 -33.37 34.46 15.15
CA GLY A 179 -32.96 35.77 15.71
C GLY A 179 -32.18 35.70 17.01
N GLY A 180 -32.40 34.71 17.83
CA GLY A 180 -31.67 34.50 19.10
C GLY A 180 -30.58 33.44 19.02
N THR A 181 -29.97 33.16 20.17
CA THR A 181 -28.99 32.11 20.37
C THR A 181 -29.58 30.97 21.22
N LEU A 182 -29.45 29.74 20.76
CA LEU A 182 -29.65 28.58 21.59
C LEU A 182 -28.29 27.99 21.92
N LEU A 183 -27.84 28.10 23.18
CA LEU A 183 -26.58 27.59 23.69
C LEU A 183 -26.82 26.28 24.45
N VAL A 184 -26.25 25.18 23.96
CA VAL A 184 -26.29 23.88 24.65
C VAL A 184 -24.94 23.69 25.33
N GLY A 185 -24.88 24.12 26.61
CA GLY A 185 -23.60 24.25 27.35
C GLY A 185 -23.30 23.11 28.32
N GLY A 186 -24.27 22.27 28.68
CA GLY A 186 -24.03 21.16 29.64
C GLY A 186 -25.18 20.15 29.70
N GLY A 187 -26.39 20.49 29.28
CA GLY A 187 -27.54 19.60 29.32
C GLY A 187 -27.80 18.88 28.00
N VAL A 188 -28.99 18.29 27.93
CA VAL A 188 -29.48 17.59 26.75
C VAL A 188 -30.73 18.32 26.22
N ILE A 189 -30.72 18.62 24.92
CA ILE A 189 -31.95 18.88 24.15
C ILE A 189 -32.25 17.67 23.30
N LYS A 190 -33.49 17.21 23.33
CA LYS A 190 -33.94 16.07 22.52
C LYS A 190 -35.28 16.36 21.87
N THR A 191 -35.37 16.10 20.56
CA THR A 191 -36.64 16.11 19.84
C THR A 191 -37.19 14.69 19.73
N THR A 192 -38.54 14.52 19.92
CA THR A 192 -39.18 13.19 19.87
C THR A 192 -39.84 12.87 18.53
N GLY A 193 -39.92 13.85 17.65
CA GLY A 193 -40.53 13.70 16.32
C GLY A 193 -40.63 15.05 15.62
N GLY A 194 -41.08 15.03 14.41
CA GLY A 194 -41.17 16.21 13.58
C GLY A 194 -40.39 16.16 12.30
N SER A 195 -40.83 16.86 11.29
CA SER A 195 -40.17 16.81 9.98
C SER A 195 -38.87 17.58 9.96
N PHE A 196 -38.76 18.70 10.72
CA PHE A 196 -37.59 19.58 10.63
C PHE A 196 -37.26 20.29 11.95
N ALA A 197 -35.97 20.44 12.23
CA ALA A 197 -35.41 21.46 13.10
C ALA A 197 -34.93 22.64 12.24
N ARG A 198 -34.97 23.89 12.76
CA ARG A 198 -34.68 25.08 11.96
C ARG A 198 -33.75 26.07 12.65
N VAL A 199 -32.77 26.57 11.91
CA VAL A 199 -31.92 27.71 12.29
C VAL A 199 -32.06 28.77 11.19
N SER A 200 -32.58 29.97 11.50
CA SER A 200 -32.86 31.01 10.51
C SER A 200 -32.87 32.40 11.14
N ASP A 201 -33.12 33.43 10.34
CA ASP A 201 -33.28 34.83 10.81
C ASP A 201 -32.09 35.32 11.63
N TYR A 202 -30.87 34.94 11.19
CA TYR A 202 -29.60 35.17 11.90
C TYR A 202 -29.48 34.47 13.25
N GLY A 203 -30.33 33.48 13.53
CA GLY A 203 -30.24 32.66 14.74
C GLY A 203 -28.99 31.82 14.79
N HIS A 204 -28.51 31.53 16.02
CA HIS A 204 -27.31 30.75 16.28
C HIS A 204 -27.62 29.53 17.15
N LEU A 205 -27.49 28.34 16.59
CA LEU A 205 -27.43 27.11 17.35
C LEU A 205 -25.96 26.85 17.75
N TRP A 206 -25.70 26.90 19.05
CA TRP A 206 -24.34 26.78 19.60
C TRP A 206 -24.25 25.64 20.61
N VAL A 207 -23.55 24.57 20.26
CA VAL A 207 -23.42 23.34 21.08
C VAL A 207 -21.96 23.24 21.56
N THR A 208 -21.73 23.45 22.86
CA THR A 208 -20.35 23.53 23.41
C THR A 208 -19.96 22.31 24.27
N ASN A 209 -20.79 21.91 25.24
CA ASN A 209 -20.48 20.80 26.16
C ASN A 209 -21.70 19.88 26.41
N GLY A 210 -22.82 20.09 25.73
CA GLY A 210 -24.05 19.32 25.88
C GLY A 210 -24.36 18.46 24.66
N LEU A 211 -25.50 17.78 24.72
CA LEU A 211 -26.05 16.99 23.63
C LEU A 211 -27.26 17.70 23.02
N CYS A 212 -27.20 18.03 21.76
CA CYS A 212 -28.35 18.45 20.94
C CYS A 212 -28.76 17.27 20.04
N ASP A 213 -29.74 16.46 20.51
CA ASP A 213 -30.25 15.27 19.82
C ASP A 213 -31.48 15.65 18.97
N LEU A 214 -31.26 15.93 17.71
CA LEU A 214 -32.28 16.21 16.72
C LEU A 214 -32.60 15.00 15.83
N SER A 215 -32.17 13.78 16.24
CA SER A 215 -32.39 12.55 15.48
C SER A 215 -33.85 12.15 15.32
N GLY A 216 -34.74 12.70 16.14
CA GLY A 216 -36.19 12.62 15.95
C GLY A 216 -36.73 13.41 14.76
N ASN A 217 -35.97 14.35 14.20
CA ASN A 217 -36.32 15.13 13.02
C ASN A 217 -35.70 14.53 11.75
N ALA A 218 -36.39 14.70 10.61
CA ALA A 218 -35.84 14.24 9.33
C ALA A 218 -34.56 15.00 8.94
N GLU A 219 -34.49 16.30 9.25
CA GLU A 219 -33.33 17.14 8.95
C GLU A 219 -33.25 18.40 9.81
N LEU A 220 -32.04 18.94 9.95
CA LEU A 220 -31.77 20.29 10.44
C LEU A 220 -31.66 21.24 9.24
N LEU A 221 -32.57 22.20 9.12
CA LEU A 221 -32.49 23.28 8.15
C LEU A 221 -31.57 24.39 8.69
N ASN A 222 -30.32 24.46 8.22
CA ASN A 222 -29.43 25.56 8.57
C ASN A 222 -29.52 26.67 7.52
N ALA A 223 -30.27 27.72 7.79
CA ALA A 223 -30.69 28.79 6.89
C ALA A 223 -31.90 28.42 6.00
N PHE A 224 -33.06 28.77 6.50
CA PHE A 224 -34.34 28.72 5.77
C PHE A 224 -34.94 30.13 5.59
N ASN A 225 -35.10 30.58 4.36
CA ASN A 225 -35.55 31.94 3.95
C ASN A 225 -34.60 33.08 4.41
N SER A 226 -33.66 32.85 5.32
CA SER A 226 -32.76 33.83 5.92
C SER A 226 -31.50 33.08 6.47
N PRO A 227 -30.39 33.79 6.70
CA PRO A 227 -29.17 33.18 7.25
C PRO A 227 -29.39 32.51 8.60
N GLY A 228 -28.64 31.44 8.83
CA GLY A 228 -28.54 30.75 10.10
C GLY A 228 -27.10 30.33 10.37
N MET A 229 -26.73 30.19 11.63
CA MET A 229 -25.42 29.74 12.06
C MET A 229 -25.54 28.54 13.00
N THR A 230 -24.78 27.50 12.74
CA THR A 230 -24.63 26.36 13.65
C THR A 230 -23.17 26.21 14.00
N THR A 231 -22.86 26.15 15.31
CA THR A 231 -21.50 25.91 15.82
C THR A 231 -21.51 24.73 16.78
N VAL A 232 -20.59 23.79 16.56
CA VAL A 232 -20.36 22.64 17.44
C VAL A 232 -18.89 22.63 17.85
N GLU A 233 -18.65 22.69 19.18
CA GLU A 233 -17.27 22.79 19.71
C GLU A 233 -17.15 22.21 21.12
N GLY A 234 -15.95 22.28 21.73
CA GLY A 234 -15.71 21.74 23.04
C GLY A 234 -15.99 20.25 23.15
N SER A 235 -16.79 19.82 24.10
CA SER A 235 -17.30 18.43 24.13
C SER A 235 -18.72 18.28 23.61
N GLY A 236 -19.25 19.30 22.93
CA GLY A 236 -20.61 19.35 22.42
C GLY A 236 -20.87 18.33 21.30
N VAL A 237 -22.06 17.74 21.35
CA VAL A 237 -22.53 16.78 20.33
C VAL A 237 -23.82 17.29 19.71
N LEU A 238 -23.81 17.49 18.40
CA LEU A 238 -25.01 17.67 17.59
C LEU A 238 -25.30 16.38 16.84
N ASP A 239 -26.41 15.74 17.16
CA ASP A 239 -26.86 14.51 16.51
C ASP A 239 -28.12 14.80 15.69
N THR A 240 -28.04 14.60 14.38
CA THR A 240 -29.14 14.83 13.45
C THR A 240 -29.13 13.78 12.33
N GLU A 241 -30.25 13.60 11.63
CA GLU A 241 -30.28 12.69 10.50
C GLU A 241 -29.57 13.29 9.28
N ARG A 242 -29.85 14.56 8.98
CA ARG A 242 -29.30 15.29 7.85
C ARG A 242 -29.18 16.78 8.19
N VAL A 243 -28.19 17.44 7.61
CA VAL A 243 -28.11 18.90 7.59
C VAL A 243 -28.40 19.42 6.19
N ARG A 244 -29.51 20.11 6.02
CA ARG A 244 -29.80 20.90 4.81
C ARG A 244 -29.14 22.26 4.97
N ILE A 245 -28.13 22.55 4.16
CA ILE A 245 -27.27 23.71 4.34
C ILE A 245 -27.99 25.02 4.09
N VAL A 246 -28.80 25.08 3.02
CA VAL A 246 -29.55 26.27 2.63
C VAL A 246 -30.85 25.85 1.95
N LYS A 247 -32.00 26.49 2.32
CA LYS A 247 -33.30 26.30 1.66
C LYS A 247 -34.03 27.64 1.46
N ASN A 248 -34.58 27.88 0.26
CA ASN A 248 -35.44 28.99 -0.08
C ASN A 248 -34.91 30.43 0.17
N ILE A 249 -33.61 30.66 0.16
CA ILE A 249 -33.02 32.01 0.35
C ILE A 249 -33.02 32.74 -0.99
N ALA A 250 -33.72 33.88 -1.08
CA ALA A 250 -33.62 34.82 -2.19
C ALA A 250 -32.54 35.87 -1.86
N GLY A 251 -31.41 35.86 -2.57
CA GLY A 251 -30.35 36.85 -2.44
C GLY A 251 -28.99 36.27 -1.92
N ALA A 252 -27.93 37.07 -1.97
CA ALA A 252 -26.57 36.71 -1.56
C ALA A 252 -26.43 36.73 -0.03
N GLN A 253 -26.97 35.75 0.68
CA GLN A 253 -26.87 35.63 2.13
C GLN A 253 -26.06 34.39 2.50
N TYR A 254 -25.24 34.51 3.55
CA TYR A 254 -24.27 33.51 3.95
C TYR A 254 -24.77 32.69 5.13
N SER A 255 -25.02 31.42 4.92
CA SER A 255 -25.20 30.43 5.99
C SER A 255 -23.85 29.92 6.47
N MET A 256 -23.71 29.60 7.75
CA MET A 256 -22.46 29.14 8.32
C MET A 256 -22.67 27.91 9.20
N ILE A 257 -21.75 26.94 9.04
CA ILE A 257 -21.65 25.76 9.92
C ILE A 257 -20.19 25.68 10.37
N ASN A 258 -19.96 25.75 11.68
CA ASN A 258 -18.63 25.65 12.27
C ASN A 258 -18.52 24.33 13.06
N ILE A 259 -17.54 23.54 12.75
CA ILE A 259 -17.24 22.28 13.44
C ILE A 259 -15.86 22.45 14.04
N ASN A 260 -15.82 22.96 15.29
CA ASN A 260 -14.60 23.36 15.95
C ASN A 260 -14.05 22.26 16.87
N THR A 261 -12.82 22.45 17.34
CA THR A 261 -12.07 21.50 18.18
C THR A 261 -12.92 20.90 19.30
N GLY A 262 -12.90 19.57 19.38
CA GLY A 262 -13.60 18.74 20.34
C GLY A 262 -15.07 18.50 20.01
N GLY A 263 -15.75 19.41 19.27
CA GLY A 263 -17.15 19.26 18.85
C GLY A 263 -17.37 18.04 17.96
N THR A 264 -18.55 17.47 18.05
CA THR A 264 -18.94 16.29 17.27
C THR A 264 -20.26 16.53 16.55
N LEU A 265 -20.27 16.50 15.23
CA LEU A 265 -21.46 16.49 14.39
C LEU A 265 -21.71 15.08 13.88
N ARG A 266 -22.83 14.46 14.27
CA ARG A 266 -23.27 13.13 13.81
C ARG A 266 -24.39 13.27 12.80
N LEU A 267 -24.20 12.73 11.57
CA LEU A 267 -25.22 12.82 10.54
C LEU A 267 -25.02 11.73 9.47
N LYS A 268 -26.07 11.54 8.63
CA LYS A 268 -25.96 10.69 7.44
C LYS A 268 -25.30 11.44 6.29
N ASP A 269 -25.73 12.69 6.04
CA ASP A 269 -25.21 13.51 4.94
C ASP A 269 -25.54 15.01 5.14
N PHE A 270 -24.82 15.84 4.39
CA PHE A 270 -25.23 17.21 4.13
C PHE A 270 -26.01 17.23 2.82
N TRP A 271 -27.07 18.03 2.78
CA TRP A 271 -27.84 18.22 1.58
C TRP A 271 -27.93 19.70 1.18
N TYR A 272 -27.86 19.96 -0.11
CA TYR A 272 -27.96 21.28 -0.69
C TYR A 272 -29.03 21.27 -1.79
N GLU A 273 -29.96 22.21 -1.73
CA GLU A 273 -31.03 22.33 -2.71
C GLU A 273 -30.55 23.15 -3.92
N THR A 274 -30.60 22.54 -5.10
CA THR A 274 -29.86 23.00 -6.30
C THR A 274 -30.54 24.10 -7.11
N GLU A 275 -31.73 24.59 -6.73
CA GLU A 275 -32.57 25.40 -7.61
C GLU A 275 -32.14 26.88 -7.78
N ASP A 276 -31.19 27.39 -6.97
CA ASP A 276 -30.78 28.80 -7.05
C ASP A 276 -29.26 29.00 -6.86
N ALA A 277 -28.59 29.44 -7.93
CA ALA A 277 -27.15 29.72 -7.92
C ALA A 277 -26.72 30.86 -6.98
N ARG A 278 -27.65 31.62 -6.42
CA ARG A 278 -27.38 32.71 -5.46
C ARG A 278 -27.24 32.23 -4.02
N ARG A 279 -27.59 30.98 -3.73
CA ARG A 279 -27.48 30.38 -2.39
C ARG A 279 -26.04 30.09 -2.04
N LYS A 280 -25.50 30.75 -1.02
CA LYS A 280 -24.12 30.59 -0.58
C LYS A 280 -24.05 30.11 0.86
N ALA A 281 -23.10 29.23 1.15
CA ALA A 281 -22.81 28.81 2.50
C ALA A 281 -21.35 28.51 2.71
N THR A 282 -20.94 28.57 3.97
CA THR A 282 -19.58 28.19 4.40
C THR A 282 -19.67 27.10 5.46
N ILE A 283 -18.91 26.04 5.28
CA ILE A 283 -18.66 25.00 6.28
C ILE A 283 -17.20 25.12 6.71
N ASN A 284 -16.99 25.43 7.98
CA ASN A 284 -15.64 25.54 8.56
C ASN A 284 -15.32 24.28 9.37
N LEU A 285 -14.29 23.56 8.92
CA LEU A 285 -13.76 22.36 9.56
C LEU A 285 -12.51 22.77 10.33
N ASN A 286 -12.61 22.83 11.67
CA ASN A 286 -11.59 23.37 12.55
C ASN A 286 -11.32 22.46 13.76
N GLY A 287 -11.03 21.18 13.51
CA GLY A 287 -10.68 20.23 14.56
C GLY A 287 -11.86 19.55 15.27
N GLY A 288 -13.08 19.84 14.88
CA GLY A 288 -14.24 19.05 15.28
C GLY A 288 -14.45 17.87 14.33
N ARG A 289 -15.22 16.88 14.79
CA ARG A 289 -15.43 15.60 14.09
C ARG A 289 -16.76 15.56 13.35
N ILE A 290 -16.74 15.15 12.09
CA ILE A 290 -17.92 14.69 11.36
C ILE A 290 -18.00 13.18 11.49
N VAL A 291 -19.09 12.65 12.07
CA VAL A 291 -19.27 11.22 12.34
C VAL A 291 -20.42 10.67 11.50
N GLY A 292 -20.16 9.63 10.71
CA GLY A 292 -21.16 8.98 9.88
C GLY A 292 -22.18 8.17 10.69
N LYS A 293 -23.45 8.12 10.22
CA LYS A 293 -24.55 7.39 10.86
C LYS A 293 -25.12 6.22 10.06
N ASP A 294 -24.92 6.15 8.73
CA ASP A 294 -25.48 5.09 7.89
C ASP A 294 -24.41 4.06 7.51
N THR A 295 -24.46 2.89 8.12
CA THR A 295 -23.50 1.81 7.88
C THR A 295 -23.89 0.87 6.72
N VAL A 296 -25.08 1.01 6.18
CA VAL A 296 -25.63 0.07 5.17
C VAL A 296 -25.36 0.56 3.76
N ASN A 297 -25.49 1.86 3.51
CA ASN A 297 -25.43 2.44 2.18
C ASN A 297 -24.28 3.42 2.03
N TRP A 298 -23.73 3.51 0.82
CA TRP A 298 -22.86 4.61 0.44
C TRP A 298 -23.63 5.94 0.47
N ARG A 299 -23.02 6.97 1.07
CA ARG A 299 -23.62 8.31 1.19
C ARG A 299 -22.75 9.36 0.53
N GLU A 300 -23.40 10.36 -0.05
CA GLU A 300 -22.74 11.60 -0.48
C GLU A 300 -22.64 12.55 0.72
N MET A 301 -21.59 12.39 1.54
CA MET A 301 -21.44 13.14 2.79
C MET A 301 -21.34 14.64 2.55
N LEU A 302 -20.50 15.06 1.59
CA LEU A 302 -20.31 16.46 1.18
C LEU A 302 -20.17 16.54 -0.33
N GLY A 303 -21.13 17.20 -0.98
CA GLY A 303 -21.21 17.30 -2.43
C GLY A 303 -21.85 16.08 -3.07
N ASP A 304 -22.44 16.28 -4.22
CA ASP A 304 -23.01 15.23 -5.06
C ASP A 304 -22.49 15.37 -6.51
N THR A 305 -23.11 14.69 -7.43
CA THR A 305 -22.77 14.80 -8.87
C THR A 305 -23.41 16.03 -9.54
N ALA A 306 -24.26 16.79 -8.84
CA ALA A 306 -24.93 17.95 -9.39
C ALA A 306 -24.05 19.22 -9.34
N ALA A 307 -24.18 20.07 -10.36
CA ALA A 307 -23.27 21.19 -10.62
C ALA A 307 -23.29 22.36 -9.61
N ASN A 308 -24.22 22.37 -8.63
CA ASN A 308 -24.49 23.57 -7.84
C ASN A 308 -23.76 23.70 -6.51
N TRP A 309 -22.94 22.70 -6.12
CA TRP A 309 -22.10 22.78 -4.92
C TRP A 309 -20.96 23.82 -5.04
N SER A 310 -20.75 24.43 -6.21
CA SER A 310 -19.78 25.52 -6.42
C SER A 310 -20.01 26.73 -5.51
N ASN A 311 -21.24 26.90 -5.00
CA ASN A 311 -21.62 27.98 -4.09
C ASN A 311 -21.38 27.63 -2.60
N ILE A 312 -20.99 26.43 -2.30
CA ILE A 312 -20.65 25.97 -0.95
C ILE A 312 -19.14 25.95 -0.80
N ILE A 313 -18.65 26.74 0.14
CA ILE A 313 -17.21 26.76 0.48
C ILE A 313 -16.99 25.87 1.71
N VAL A 314 -16.14 24.87 1.58
CA VAL A 314 -15.72 24.05 2.72
C VAL A 314 -14.27 24.38 3.06
N ASN A 315 -14.09 25.09 4.17
CA ASN A 315 -12.78 25.51 4.63
C ASN A 315 -12.18 24.48 5.60
N VAL A 316 -10.93 24.15 5.40
CA VAL A 316 -10.09 23.44 6.37
C VAL A 316 -9.26 24.50 7.09
N LEU A 317 -9.49 24.67 8.38
CA LEU A 317 -8.82 25.66 9.22
C LEU A 317 -7.68 25.02 10.03
N ALA A 318 -7.11 25.77 10.97
CA ALA A 318 -5.94 25.34 11.75
C ALA A 318 -6.14 24.02 12.53
N GLY A 319 -7.36 23.73 12.98
CA GLY A 319 -7.67 22.45 13.64
C GLY A 319 -7.81 21.24 12.71
N GLY A 320 -7.91 21.48 11.39
CA GLY A 320 -8.06 20.44 10.37
C GLY A 320 -9.49 19.92 10.19
N ALA A 321 -9.67 19.11 9.16
CA ALA A 321 -10.90 18.39 8.86
C ALA A 321 -10.82 16.97 9.41
N ILE A 322 -11.73 16.58 10.31
CA ILE A 322 -11.72 15.24 10.92
C ILE A 322 -13.00 14.50 10.50
N PHE A 323 -12.82 13.42 9.71
CA PHE A 323 -13.90 12.52 9.31
C PHE A 323 -13.77 11.19 10.04
N ASP A 324 -14.78 10.86 10.84
CA ASP A 324 -14.94 9.59 11.52
C ASP A 324 -16.00 8.76 10.80
N ASN A 325 -15.57 7.76 10.10
CA ASN A 325 -16.52 6.93 9.33
C ASN A 325 -17.44 6.11 10.23
N ASN A 326 -17.03 5.72 11.45
CA ASN A 326 -17.86 4.95 12.37
C ASN A 326 -18.49 3.70 11.72
N GLY A 327 -17.75 3.01 10.86
CA GLY A 327 -18.24 1.87 10.06
C GLY A 327 -18.98 2.23 8.76
N CYS A 328 -19.24 3.52 8.49
CA CYS A 328 -19.94 3.98 7.30
C CYS A 328 -19.03 4.14 6.09
N ASN A 329 -19.62 4.07 4.89
CA ASN A 329 -18.94 4.40 3.64
C ASN A 329 -19.55 5.65 3.05
N PHE A 330 -18.72 6.68 2.78
CA PHE A 330 -19.22 7.91 2.19
C PHE A 330 -18.21 8.64 1.32
N TYR A 331 -18.75 9.43 0.38
CA TYR A 331 -17.99 10.29 -0.52
C TYR A 331 -17.90 11.72 0.04
N VAL A 332 -16.75 12.35 -0.17
CA VAL A 332 -16.56 13.80 -0.08
C VAL A 332 -16.15 14.26 -1.48
N ARG A 333 -17.13 14.78 -2.24
CA ARG A 333 -16.93 15.29 -3.59
C ARG A 333 -16.63 16.76 -3.60
N GLN A 334 -17.10 17.49 -2.57
CA GLN A 334 -16.86 18.92 -2.43
C GLN A 334 -15.36 19.18 -2.22
N LYS A 335 -14.86 20.24 -2.84
CA LYS A 335 -13.50 20.70 -2.64
C LYS A 335 -13.30 21.13 -1.19
N LEU A 336 -12.31 20.59 -0.53
CA LEU A 336 -11.81 21.01 0.76
C LEU A 336 -10.74 22.09 0.54
N THR A 337 -11.07 23.33 0.91
CA THR A 337 -10.21 24.49 0.67
C THR A 337 -9.43 24.84 1.92
N GLY A 338 -8.11 24.86 1.84
CA GLY A 338 -7.24 25.30 2.92
C GLY A 338 -6.29 26.39 2.50
N ALA A 339 -5.60 26.96 3.46
CA ALA A 339 -4.53 27.94 3.31
C ALA A 339 -3.32 27.53 4.16
N ALA A 340 -2.19 28.20 3.98
CA ALA A 340 -0.98 27.91 4.78
C ALA A 340 -1.29 27.94 6.29
N GLY A 341 -0.91 26.88 7.00
CA GLY A 341 -1.18 26.72 8.43
C GLY A 341 -2.50 26.01 8.76
N ASP A 342 -3.24 25.50 7.74
CA ASP A 342 -4.37 24.61 8.00
C ASP A 342 -3.92 23.27 8.60
N GLY A 343 -4.81 22.61 9.33
CA GLY A 343 -4.52 21.35 10.03
C GLY A 343 -4.63 20.10 9.16
N GLY A 344 -4.86 20.23 7.84
CA GLY A 344 -5.00 19.10 6.92
C GLY A 344 -6.26 18.27 7.14
N LEU A 345 -6.16 16.96 6.82
CA LEU A 345 -7.29 16.04 6.90
C LEU A 345 -6.95 14.84 7.78
N THR A 346 -7.85 14.47 8.68
CA THR A 346 -7.77 13.23 9.45
C THR A 346 -8.93 12.30 9.09
N LYS A 347 -8.61 11.10 8.59
CA LYS A 347 -9.53 9.98 8.42
C LYS A 347 -9.40 9.04 9.61
N GLN A 348 -10.51 8.77 10.32
CA GLN A 348 -10.53 7.80 11.40
C GLN A 348 -11.79 6.92 11.37
N GLY A 349 -11.85 5.92 12.26
CA GLY A 349 -12.94 4.95 12.31
C GLY A 349 -12.93 3.96 11.15
N ASN A 350 -13.63 2.83 11.33
CA ASN A 350 -13.80 1.83 10.29
C ASN A 350 -14.70 2.37 9.16
N GLY A 351 -14.69 1.70 8.00
CA GLY A 351 -15.41 2.14 6.81
C GLY A 351 -14.54 2.97 5.87
N THR A 352 -15.11 3.37 4.74
CA THR A 352 -14.39 4.04 3.65
C THR A 352 -14.75 5.51 3.54
N LEU A 353 -13.73 6.37 3.58
CA LEU A 353 -13.82 7.77 3.14
C LEU A 353 -13.30 7.87 1.71
N SER A 354 -14.16 8.22 0.78
CA SER A 354 -13.81 8.37 -0.63
C SER A 354 -13.72 9.86 -1.01
N LEU A 355 -12.49 10.34 -1.22
CA LEU A 355 -12.23 11.72 -1.61
C LEU A 355 -12.29 11.86 -3.14
N ARG A 356 -13.13 12.79 -3.63
CA ARG A 356 -13.30 13.04 -5.07
C ARG A 356 -13.08 14.49 -5.47
N GLY A 357 -13.03 15.42 -4.49
CA GLY A 357 -12.74 16.83 -4.72
C GLY A 357 -11.26 17.08 -5.08
N THR A 358 -10.99 18.10 -5.89
CA THR A 358 -9.66 18.67 -6.06
C THR A 358 -9.37 19.58 -4.87
N ASN A 359 -8.80 19.00 -3.82
CA ASN A 359 -8.58 19.65 -2.54
C ASN A 359 -7.36 20.57 -2.58
N THR A 360 -7.38 21.62 -1.75
CA THR A 360 -6.28 22.60 -1.65
C THR A 360 -5.79 22.83 -0.22
N TYR A 361 -6.21 22.03 0.75
CA TYR A 361 -5.61 22.08 2.08
C TYR A 361 -4.13 21.72 2.00
N THR A 362 -3.32 22.36 2.86
CA THR A 362 -1.85 22.30 2.84
C THR A 362 -1.28 21.41 3.94
N GLY A 363 -2.05 21.20 5.00
CA GLY A 363 -1.68 20.29 6.09
C GLY A 363 -1.65 18.82 5.64
N ALA A 364 -1.14 17.96 6.50
CA ALA A 364 -0.99 16.55 6.19
C ALA A 364 -2.32 15.80 6.15
N THR A 365 -2.37 14.71 5.37
CA THR A 365 -3.45 13.72 5.43
C THR A 365 -3.07 12.61 6.40
N VAL A 366 -3.80 12.51 7.51
CA VAL A 366 -3.58 11.55 8.59
C VAL A 366 -4.62 10.43 8.53
N ILE A 367 -4.16 9.18 8.47
CA ILE A 367 -5.02 8.00 8.39
C ILE A 367 -4.89 7.22 9.70
N ARG A 368 -5.98 7.17 10.48
CA ARG A 368 -6.04 6.52 11.80
C ARG A 368 -6.89 5.24 11.83
N GLY A 369 -7.37 4.77 10.68
CA GLY A 369 -8.15 3.54 10.56
C GLY A 369 -9.05 3.49 9.34
N GLY A 370 -9.59 2.31 9.04
CA GLY A 370 -10.45 2.08 7.87
C GLY A 370 -9.76 2.32 6.53
N THR A 371 -10.51 2.76 5.54
CA THR A 371 -10.03 2.96 4.18
C THR A 371 -10.16 4.42 3.75
N LEU A 372 -9.08 5.01 3.25
CA LEU A 372 -9.08 6.25 2.49
C LEU A 372 -8.96 5.91 1.00
N ASP A 373 -9.98 6.27 0.21
CA ASP A 373 -10.05 5.96 -1.21
C ASP A 373 -9.84 7.21 -2.06
N LEU A 374 -8.93 7.12 -3.02
CA LEU A 374 -8.49 8.21 -3.89
C LEU A 374 -8.66 7.84 -5.37
N ALA A 375 -9.00 8.83 -6.19
CA ALA A 375 -8.98 8.72 -7.64
C ALA A 375 -7.78 9.44 -8.27
N THR A 376 -7.26 10.49 -7.60
CA THR A 376 -6.13 11.32 -8.07
C THR A 376 -5.27 11.81 -6.90
N ASP A 377 -4.06 12.28 -7.18
CA ASP A 377 -3.16 12.89 -6.18
C ASP A 377 -3.76 14.15 -5.51
N HIS A 378 -4.50 14.96 -6.28
CA HIS A 378 -5.13 16.17 -5.78
C HIS A 378 -6.24 15.93 -4.75
N ASN A 379 -6.71 14.68 -4.59
CA ASN A 379 -7.62 14.35 -3.50
C ASN A 379 -6.94 14.51 -2.11
N LEU A 380 -5.61 14.43 -2.04
CA LEU A 380 -4.80 14.60 -0.84
C LEU A 380 -4.41 16.06 -0.52
N GLY A 381 -5.13 17.05 -1.06
CA GLY A 381 -4.83 18.48 -0.88
C GLY A 381 -3.76 19.00 -1.84
N ALA A 382 -3.28 20.22 -1.57
CA ALA A 382 -2.24 20.84 -2.36
C ALA A 382 -0.96 20.01 -2.41
N ILE A 383 -0.30 20.01 -3.55
CA ILE A 383 1.01 19.36 -3.69
C ILE A 383 2.03 20.20 -2.91
N PRO A 384 2.80 19.62 -1.96
CA PRO A 384 3.84 20.34 -1.25
C PRO A 384 4.91 20.89 -2.20
N ALA A 385 5.42 22.11 -1.94
CA ALA A 385 6.45 22.73 -2.76
C ALA A 385 7.81 22.02 -2.68
N ALA A 386 8.06 21.28 -1.60
CA ALA A 386 9.26 20.47 -1.37
C ALA A 386 8.89 19.14 -0.70
N PRO A 387 9.77 18.12 -0.74
CA PRO A 387 9.54 16.85 -0.08
C PRO A 387 9.19 17.02 1.40
N THR A 388 8.00 16.59 1.77
CA THR A 388 7.43 16.77 3.11
C THR A 388 6.62 15.55 3.50
N THR A 389 6.63 15.16 4.78
CA THR A 389 5.73 14.16 5.33
C THR A 389 4.29 14.68 5.22
N ASN A 390 3.58 14.15 4.24
CA ASN A 390 2.26 14.65 3.83
C ASN A 390 1.15 13.61 3.96
N VAL A 391 1.48 12.31 3.96
CA VAL A 391 0.54 11.20 4.18
C VAL A 391 1.04 10.36 5.35
N LEU A 392 0.26 10.31 6.43
CA LEU A 392 0.67 9.66 7.68
C LEU A 392 -0.29 8.53 8.03
N PHE A 393 0.24 7.32 8.16
CA PHE A 393 -0.47 6.19 8.76
C PHE A 393 -0.14 6.15 10.25
N MET A 394 -1.09 6.60 11.08
CA MET A 394 -0.96 6.64 12.54
C MET A 394 -1.54 5.39 13.22
N ALA A 395 -2.13 4.50 12.45
CA ALA A 395 -2.63 3.18 12.82
C ALA A 395 -2.73 2.32 11.56
N SER A 396 -3.00 1.02 11.72
CA SER A 396 -3.25 0.12 10.58
C SER A 396 -4.47 0.58 9.78
N ALA A 397 -4.27 0.83 8.50
CA ALA A 397 -5.28 1.40 7.62
C ALA A 397 -4.99 1.10 6.15
N VAL A 398 -5.97 1.38 5.29
CA VAL A 398 -5.91 1.15 3.86
C VAL A 398 -5.92 2.49 3.11
N LEU A 399 -4.95 2.68 2.22
CA LEU A 399 -5.01 3.66 1.15
C LEU A 399 -5.41 2.92 -0.13
N GLN A 400 -6.58 3.25 -0.65
CA GLN A 400 -7.12 2.61 -1.85
C GLN A 400 -7.01 3.53 -3.06
N ALA A 401 -6.60 2.98 -4.19
CA ALA A 401 -6.65 3.66 -5.48
C ALA A 401 -7.84 3.12 -6.29
N SER A 402 -8.90 3.93 -6.44
CA SER A 402 -10.06 3.60 -7.26
C SER A 402 -9.87 3.88 -8.75
N ALA A 403 -8.83 4.64 -9.12
CA ALA A 403 -8.41 4.89 -10.48
C ALA A 403 -6.87 4.91 -10.57
N SER A 404 -6.32 4.70 -11.76
CA SER A 404 -4.87 4.80 -11.97
C SER A 404 -4.40 6.25 -11.83
N HIS A 405 -3.45 6.48 -10.94
CA HIS A 405 -2.86 7.80 -10.71
C HIS A 405 -1.45 7.69 -10.12
N ALA A 406 -0.77 8.82 -10.04
CA ALA A 406 0.55 8.92 -9.43
C ALA A 406 0.52 9.88 -8.24
N LEU A 407 1.16 9.52 -7.13
CA LEU A 407 1.44 10.42 -6.01
C LEU A 407 2.73 11.20 -6.31
N ASN A 408 2.67 12.52 -6.09
CA ASN A 408 3.76 13.43 -6.39
C ASN A 408 5.02 13.14 -5.55
N ALA A 409 6.20 13.41 -6.11
CA ALA A 409 7.50 13.16 -5.47
C ALA A 409 7.71 13.94 -4.16
N ASN A 410 7.00 15.04 -3.96
CA ASN A 410 7.06 15.82 -2.73
C ASN A 410 6.17 15.28 -1.59
N ARG A 411 5.40 14.22 -1.83
CA ARG A 411 4.59 13.56 -0.79
C ARG A 411 5.36 12.38 -0.20
N THR A 412 5.90 12.56 1.01
CA THR A 412 6.46 11.45 1.79
C THR A 412 5.33 10.73 2.54
N LEU A 413 5.30 9.41 2.42
CA LEU A 413 4.42 8.53 3.17
C LEU A 413 5.14 8.11 4.46
N TRP A 414 4.53 8.40 5.61
CA TRP A 414 5.07 8.05 6.91
C TRP A 414 4.19 6.99 7.59
N ILE A 415 4.79 5.91 8.06
CA ILE A 415 4.11 4.81 8.73
C ILE A 415 4.66 4.72 10.16
N THR A 416 3.79 4.92 11.17
CA THR A 416 4.21 4.87 12.57
C THR A 416 4.48 3.44 13.03
N ASN A 417 5.11 3.32 14.19
CA ASN A 417 5.44 2.04 14.82
C ASN A 417 4.20 1.13 14.97
N SER A 418 4.37 -0.14 14.67
CA SER A 418 3.35 -1.19 14.72
C SER A 418 2.14 -0.98 13.80
N ALA A 419 2.13 0.04 12.93
CA ALA A 419 1.07 0.25 11.96
C ALA A 419 1.32 -0.54 10.66
N THR A 420 0.24 -1.02 10.07
CA THR A 420 0.23 -1.58 8.72
C THR A 420 -0.40 -0.59 7.75
N ALA A 421 0.41 -0.03 6.87
CA ALA A 421 -0.08 0.74 5.73
C ALA A 421 -0.36 -0.21 4.56
N THR A 422 -1.62 -0.45 4.29
CA THR A 422 -2.06 -1.28 3.16
C THR A 422 -2.38 -0.41 1.96
N LEU A 423 -1.70 -0.65 0.83
CA LEU A 423 -2.05 -0.04 -0.45
C LEU A 423 -2.88 -1.04 -1.27
N ASN A 424 -4.14 -0.70 -1.48
CA ASN A 424 -5.08 -1.51 -2.26
C ASN A 424 -5.33 -0.83 -3.61
N THR A 425 -5.05 -1.51 -4.70
CA THR A 425 -5.22 -0.96 -6.04
C THR A 425 -6.29 -1.67 -6.86
N SER A 426 -7.14 -2.52 -6.28
CA SER A 426 -8.18 -3.29 -7.01
C SER A 426 -7.73 -3.75 -8.40
N SER A 427 -7.93 -2.93 -9.43
CA SER A 427 -7.43 -3.12 -10.81
C SER A 427 -6.57 -1.95 -11.31
N ALA A 428 -6.41 -0.89 -10.50
CA ALA A 428 -5.71 0.33 -10.86
C ALA A 428 -4.18 0.20 -10.74
N THR A 429 -3.46 1.14 -11.37
CA THR A 429 -2.03 1.36 -11.13
C THR A 429 -1.82 2.62 -10.33
N GLN A 430 -1.16 2.50 -9.18
CA GLN A 430 -0.73 3.63 -8.36
C GLN A 430 0.79 3.75 -8.37
N THR A 431 1.31 4.86 -8.91
CA THR A 431 2.75 5.14 -8.87
C THR A 431 3.07 6.06 -7.70
N ILE A 432 4.08 5.75 -6.92
CA ILE A 432 4.56 6.55 -5.80
C ILE A 432 5.93 7.09 -6.18
N TYR A 433 5.99 8.40 -6.43
CA TYR A 433 7.25 9.11 -6.68
C TYR A 433 7.89 9.65 -5.39
N GLY A 434 7.12 9.79 -4.33
CA GLY A 434 7.61 10.19 -3.02
C GLY A 434 8.30 9.06 -2.28
N VAL A 435 9.02 9.41 -1.21
CA VAL A 435 9.68 8.46 -0.34
C VAL A 435 8.68 7.84 0.64
N ILE A 436 8.88 6.57 0.96
CA ILE A 436 8.13 5.85 2.00
C ILE A 436 9.06 5.63 3.18
N VAL A 437 8.60 5.99 4.38
CA VAL A 437 9.36 5.85 5.61
C VAL A 437 8.53 5.14 6.67
N CYS A 438 8.93 3.93 7.02
CA CYS A 438 8.49 3.30 8.26
C CYS A 438 9.33 3.83 9.42
N ALA A 439 8.66 4.39 10.42
CA ALA A 439 9.34 5.02 11.56
C ALA A 439 10.19 4.02 12.36
N GLU A 440 9.73 2.76 12.42
CA GLU A 440 10.42 1.69 13.14
C GLU A 440 10.26 0.32 12.46
N THR A 441 11.05 -0.65 12.93
CA THR A 441 11.15 -1.98 12.34
C THR A 441 9.84 -2.80 12.38
N ASN A 442 8.93 -2.51 13.30
CA ASN A 442 7.63 -3.21 13.43
C ASN A 442 6.54 -2.67 12.50
N SER A 443 6.81 -1.62 11.74
CA SER A 443 5.86 -1.07 10.77
C SER A 443 5.82 -1.91 9.50
N THR A 444 4.64 -2.04 8.90
CA THR A 444 4.44 -2.84 7.68
C THR A 444 3.93 -1.98 6.53
N PHE A 445 4.57 -2.10 5.38
CA PHE A 445 4.02 -1.66 4.11
C PHE A 445 3.53 -2.90 3.34
N GLN A 446 2.23 -2.93 3.04
CA GLN A 446 1.58 -4.07 2.39
C GLN A 446 0.88 -3.67 1.09
N LYS A 447 1.12 -4.42 0.02
CA LYS A 447 0.38 -4.33 -1.23
C LYS A 447 -0.72 -5.39 -1.29
N THR A 448 -1.97 -4.95 -1.54
CA THR A 448 -3.15 -5.81 -1.74
C THR A 448 -3.95 -5.39 -2.99
N GLY A 449 -4.98 -6.18 -3.34
CA GLY A 449 -5.78 -5.97 -4.56
C GLY A 449 -5.03 -6.37 -5.83
N ASN A 450 -5.75 -6.58 -6.93
CA ASN A 450 -5.21 -7.20 -8.16
C ASN A 450 -4.41 -6.25 -9.06
N GLY A 451 -4.48 -4.94 -8.83
CA GLY A 451 -3.76 -3.93 -9.60
C GLY A 451 -2.28 -3.81 -9.22
N THR A 452 -1.66 -2.70 -9.61
CA THR A 452 -0.22 -2.49 -9.49
C THR A 452 0.10 -1.29 -8.60
N VAL A 453 1.09 -1.44 -7.72
CA VAL A 453 1.79 -0.32 -7.06
C VAL A 453 3.20 -0.23 -7.62
N VAL A 454 3.62 0.95 -8.06
CA VAL A 454 4.97 1.22 -8.58
C VAL A 454 5.69 2.15 -7.62
N LEU A 455 6.81 1.71 -7.06
CA LEU A 455 7.71 2.54 -6.26
C LEU A 455 8.80 3.11 -7.18
N ASN A 456 8.74 4.42 -7.39
CA ASN A 456 9.65 5.13 -8.32
C ASN A 456 10.16 6.46 -7.72
N PRO A 457 10.80 6.43 -6.53
CA PRO A 457 11.21 7.66 -5.85
C PRO A 457 12.36 8.42 -6.52
N GLY A 458 13.05 7.79 -7.48
CA GLY A 458 14.28 8.29 -8.09
C GLY A 458 15.51 7.52 -7.60
N ALA A 459 16.56 7.47 -8.42
CA ALA A 459 17.72 6.60 -8.22
C ALA A 459 18.50 6.91 -6.91
N ASP A 460 18.54 8.16 -6.50
CA ASP A 460 19.25 8.68 -5.31
C ASP A 460 18.42 8.62 -4.01
N LYS A 461 17.18 8.19 -4.08
CA LYS A 461 16.26 8.16 -2.93
C LYS A 461 16.22 6.79 -2.26
N VAL A 462 15.88 6.80 -0.98
CA VAL A 462 15.79 5.60 -0.16
C VAL A 462 14.40 5.49 0.47
N ASN A 463 13.71 4.37 0.18
CA ASN A 463 12.55 3.93 0.94
C ASN A 463 13.00 3.08 2.12
N LEU A 464 12.39 3.28 3.28
CA LEU A 464 12.64 2.50 4.49
C LEU A 464 11.36 1.73 4.87
N PHE A 465 11.47 0.41 4.92
CA PHE A 465 10.40 -0.47 5.35
C PHE A 465 10.83 -1.21 6.61
N GLY A 466 9.97 -1.28 7.62
CA GLY A 466 10.08 -2.31 8.63
C GLY A 466 9.85 -3.66 7.93
N THR A 467 8.60 -3.97 7.64
CA THR A 467 8.20 -5.11 6.81
C THR A 467 7.71 -4.63 5.44
N LEU A 468 8.13 -5.29 4.37
CA LEU A 468 7.61 -5.13 3.01
C LEU A 468 6.88 -6.41 2.60
N GLN A 469 5.58 -6.30 2.31
CA GLN A 469 4.74 -7.46 1.96
C GLN A 469 3.97 -7.24 0.65
N THR A 470 4.03 -8.22 -0.24
CA THR A 470 3.15 -8.32 -1.39
C THR A 470 2.19 -9.49 -1.17
N ALA A 471 0.91 -9.19 -0.93
CA ALA A 471 -0.11 -10.19 -0.62
C ALA A 471 -1.01 -10.51 -1.82
N ALA A 472 -1.19 -9.56 -2.74
CA ALA A 472 -1.93 -9.75 -4.00
C ALA A 472 -1.54 -8.69 -5.03
N GLY A 473 -1.80 -8.94 -6.31
CA GLY A 473 -1.44 -8.06 -7.43
C GLY A 473 0.05 -7.87 -7.59
N THR A 474 0.48 -6.73 -8.10
CA THR A 474 1.89 -6.48 -8.41
C THR A 474 2.44 -5.28 -7.63
N LEU A 475 3.56 -5.48 -6.95
CA LEU A 475 4.41 -4.41 -6.42
C LEU A 475 5.67 -4.32 -7.30
N VAL A 476 5.89 -3.17 -7.92
CA VAL A 476 7.04 -2.91 -8.78
C VAL A 476 8.02 -1.99 -8.06
N ILE A 477 9.27 -2.41 -7.95
CA ILE A 477 10.39 -1.55 -7.59
C ILE A 477 11.04 -1.08 -8.89
N ALA A 478 10.77 0.18 -9.26
CA ALA A 478 11.22 0.76 -10.53
C ALA A 478 12.50 1.58 -10.38
N SER A 479 12.75 2.18 -9.22
CA SER A 479 13.96 2.96 -8.95
C SER A 479 14.25 3.07 -7.44
N GLY A 480 15.37 3.70 -7.11
CA GLY A 480 15.80 3.98 -5.74
C GLY A 480 16.28 2.76 -4.97
N THR A 481 16.74 3.00 -3.76
CA THR A 481 17.10 1.95 -2.80
C THR A 481 15.90 1.68 -1.88
N ASN A 482 15.48 0.42 -1.79
CA ASN A 482 14.34 -0.02 -0.99
C ASN A 482 14.87 -0.94 0.11
N MET A 483 14.99 -0.40 1.33
CA MET A 483 15.60 -1.09 2.47
C MET A 483 14.51 -1.70 3.36
N VAL A 484 14.63 -3.00 3.66
CA VAL A 484 13.75 -3.72 4.59
C VAL A 484 14.54 -4.01 5.85
N THR A 485 14.11 -3.44 6.99
CA THR A 485 14.91 -3.36 8.22
C THR A 485 14.40 -4.21 9.39
N HIS A 486 13.23 -4.83 9.25
CA HIS A 486 12.66 -5.66 10.34
C HIS A 486 13.54 -6.86 10.63
N TYR A 487 13.98 -7.00 11.89
CA TYR A 487 14.66 -8.19 12.37
C TYR A 487 13.63 -9.23 12.85
N CYS A 488 13.62 -10.39 12.22
CA CYS A 488 12.85 -11.53 12.73
C CYS A 488 13.72 -12.78 12.81
N GLY A 489 13.86 -13.30 14.02
CA GLY A 489 14.58 -14.53 14.30
C GLY A 489 13.81 -15.83 14.00
N VAL A 490 12.54 -15.73 13.55
CA VAL A 490 11.65 -16.88 13.31
C VAL A 490 11.19 -16.92 11.84
N GLN A 491 10.95 -18.12 11.33
CA GLN A 491 10.55 -18.35 9.93
C GLN A 491 9.22 -17.69 9.55
N ASN A 492 8.31 -17.48 10.50
CA ASN A 492 6.96 -16.98 10.25
C ASN A 492 6.84 -15.46 10.32
N GLY A 493 7.95 -14.73 10.56
CA GLY A 493 7.95 -13.27 10.72
C GLY A 493 8.98 -12.52 9.87
N PRO A 494 9.33 -12.94 8.63
CA PRO A 494 10.35 -12.22 7.86
C PRO A 494 9.89 -10.82 7.51
N GLY A 495 10.85 -9.89 7.43
CA GLY A 495 10.58 -8.51 7.02
C GLY A 495 10.21 -8.38 5.53
N LEU A 496 10.76 -9.25 4.68
CA LEU A 496 10.38 -9.31 3.27
C LEU A 496 9.54 -10.54 2.98
N ARG A 497 8.29 -10.32 2.50
CA ARG A 497 7.31 -11.37 2.21
C ARG A 497 6.65 -11.19 0.85
N VAL A 498 6.57 -12.26 0.07
CA VAL A 498 5.83 -12.31 -1.19
C VAL A 498 4.82 -13.45 -1.09
N ASN A 499 3.61 -13.14 -0.62
CA ASN A 499 2.59 -14.13 -0.24
C ASN A 499 1.38 -14.02 -1.18
N GLY A 500 1.44 -14.66 -2.35
CA GLY A 500 0.32 -14.72 -3.30
C GLY A 500 0.24 -13.57 -4.31
N GLY A 501 1.15 -12.59 -4.28
CA GLY A 501 1.28 -11.52 -5.28
C GLY A 501 2.60 -11.60 -6.05
N VAL A 502 2.88 -10.56 -6.83
CA VAL A 502 4.12 -10.42 -7.60
C VAL A 502 4.93 -9.25 -7.04
N LEU A 503 6.16 -9.50 -6.60
CA LEU A 503 7.16 -8.47 -6.35
C LEU A 503 8.12 -8.44 -7.54
N LEU A 504 8.04 -7.39 -8.34
CA LEU A 504 8.87 -7.17 -9.53
C LEU A 504 9.93 -6.11 -9.25
N VAL A 505 11.20 -6.50 -9.31
CA VAL A 505 12.33 -5.57 -9.24
C VAL A 505 12.81 -5.28 -10.66
N ALA A 506 12.37 -4.13 -11.20
CA ALA A 506 12.50 -3.77 -12.61
C ALA A 506 13.55 -2.68 -12.88
N GLY A 507 14.15 -2.07 -11.83
CA GLY A 507 15.13 -0.99 -12.05
C GLY A 507 15.79 -0.45 -10.78
N GLY A 508 15.29 -0.74 -9.60
CA GLY A 508 15.85 -0.26 -8.33
C GLY A 508 16.68 -1.31 -7.61
N VAL A 509 17.04 -0.99 -6.39
CA VAL A 509 17.71 -1.90 -5.46
C VAL A 509 16.73 -2.26 -4.33
N LEU A 510 16.51 -3.53 -4.11
CA LEU A 510 15.85 -4.06 -2.93
C LEU A 510 16.90 -4.70 -2.02
N LYS A 511 17.02 -4.18 -0.81
CA LYS A 511 18.02 -4.63 0.14
C LYS A 511 17.40 -4.96 1.49
N THR A 512 17.80 -6.07 2.09
CA THR A 512 17.44 -6.44 3.46
C THR A 512 18.60 -6.11 4.41
N THR A 513 18.28 -5.81 5.67
CA THR A 513 19.26 -5.64 6.74
C THR A 513 18.85 -6.49 7.94
N ALA A 514 19.80 -7.26 8.50
CA ALA A 514 19.63 -7.97 9.77
C ALA A 514 18.41 -8.90 9.87
N GLN A 515 17.98 -9.55 8.80
CA GLN A 515 16.89 -10.52 8.80
C GLN A 515 17.45 -11.95 8.79
N LYS A 516 16.64 -12.92 9.28
CA LYS A 516 17.00 -14.33 9.15
C LYS A 516 16.51 -14.93 7.82
N TYR A 517 15.29 -14.56 7.39
CA TYR A 517 14.64 -15.14 6.23
C TYR A 517 13.98 -14.10 5.32
N VAL A 518 13.89 -14.42 4.04
CA VAL A 518 13.00 -13.82 3.03
C VAL A 518 12.02 -14.89 2.59
N ASN A 519 10.70 -14.62 2.64
CA ASN A 519 9.69 -15.59 2.22
C ASN A 519 9.10 -15.27 0.86
N VAL A 520 9.10 -16.25 -0.03
CA VAL A 520 8.34 -16.28 -1.28
C VAL A 520 7.38 -17.47 -1.18
N ASP A 521 6.16 -17.22 -0.67
CA ASP A 521 5.22 -18.27 -0.25
C ASP A 521 3.92 -18.15 -1.03
N GLY A 522 3.77 -18.93 -2.10
CA GLY A 522 2.64 -18.82 -3.03
C GLY A 522 2.64 -17.56 -3.89
N GLY A 523 3.69 -16.73 -3.81
CA GLY A 523 3.88 -15.52 -4.60
C GLY A 523 5.10 -15.58 -5.52
N HIS A 524 5.33 -14.51 -6.28
CA HIS A 524 6.39 -14.44 -7.29
C HIS A 524 7.38 -13.31 -6.98
N LEU A 525 8.66 -13.62 -6.81
CA LEU A 525 9.77 -12.67 -6.80
C LEU A 525 10.42 -12.66 -8.20
N LEU A 526 10.26 -11.58 -8.93
CA LEU A 526 10.80 -11.41 -10.28
C LEU A 526 11.86 -10.31 -10.27
N VAL A 527 13.07 -10.63 -10.73
CA VAL A 527 14.19 -9.68 -10.82
C VAL A 527 14.59 -9.59 -12.28
N THR A 528 14.22 -8.48 -12.94
CA THR A 528 14.40 -8.35 -14.40
C THR A 528 15.44 -7.33 -14.80
N ASN A 529 15.56 -6.21 -14.06
CA ASN A 529 16.49 -5.13 -14.41
C ASN A 529 16.99 -4.35 -13.18
N GLY A 530 16.91 -4.92 -12.00
CA GLY A 530 17.35 -4.32 -10.74
C GLY A 530 18.19 -5.29 -9.93
N VAL A 531 18.48 -4.89 -8.70
CA VAL A 531 19.28 -5.69 -7.77
C VAL A 531 18.45 -6.06 -6.55
N VAL A 532 18.45 -7.32 -6.20
CA VAL A 532 17.97 -7.83 -4.92
C VAL A 532 19.17 -8.32 -4.10
N ASP A 533 19.45 -7.66 -2.98
CA ASP A 533 20.56 -8.02 -2.07
C ASP A 533 19.98 -8.48 -0.73
N THR A 534 20.01 -9.78 -0.52
CA THR A 534 19.57 -10.43 0.72
C THR A 534 20.74 -11.05 1.49
N THR A 535 21.95 -10.55 1.33
CA THR A 535 23.17 -11.10 1.97
C THR A 535 23.18 -10.97 3.48
N SER A 536 22.35 -10.11 4.04
CA SER A 536 22.12 -9.99 5.48
C SER A 536 21.20 -11.10 6.05
N CYS A 537 20.52 -11.86 5.18
CA CYS A 537 19.66 -12.98 5.55
C CYS A 537 20.40 -14.31 5.45
N ASP A 538 19.98 -15.29 6.24
CA ASP A 538 20.53 -16.66 6.10
C ASP A 538 20.08 -17.24 4.76
N GLU A 539 18.80 -17.08 4.40
CA GLU A 539 18.25 -17.69 3.19
C GLU A 539 16.97 -17.03 2.65
N ILE A 540 16.73 -17.26 1.37
CA ILE A 540 15.42 -17.05 0.74
C ILE A 540 14.67 -18.38 0.79
N LEU A 541 13.48 -18.37 1.42
CA LEU A 541 12.57 -19.50 1.50
C LEU A 541 11.57 -19.41 0.34
N ASN A 542 11.71 -20.28 -0.66
CA ASN A 542 10.83 -20.32 -1.81
C ASN A 542 9.81 -21.43 -1.65
N GLY A 543 8.57 -21.10 -1.20
CA GLY A 543 7.50 -22.06 -0.89
C GLY A 543 7.70 -22.75 0.47
N ILE A 544 7.37 -22.03 1.56
CA ILE A 544 7.52 -22.54 2.93
C ILE A 544 6.25 -23.25 3.42
N ASN A 545 5.08 -22.66 3.24
CA ASN A 545 3.80 -23.20 3.72
C ASN A 545 2.76 -23.34 2.60
N SER A 546 2.97 -22.70 1.47
CA SER A 546 2.05 -22.72 0.32
C SER A 546 2.77 -23.16 -0.94
N PRO A 547 2.11 -23.93 -1.80
CA PRO A 547 2.66 -24.28 -3.13
C PRO A 547 2.70 -23.04 -4.03
N GLY A 548 3.56 -23.09 -5.06
CA GLY A 548 3.61 -22.08 -6.11
C GLY A 548 4.53 -20.89 -5.82
N GLY A 549 5.44 -20.99 -4.84
CA GLY A 549 6.53 -20.01 -4.68
C GLY A 549 7.39 -19.96 -5.94
N TYR A 550 7.56 -18.76 -6.51
CA TYR A 550 8.30 -18.58 -7.76
C TYR A 550 9.33 -17.46 -7.63
N THR A 551 10.62 -17.81 -7.74
CA THR A 551 11.73 -16.84 -7.78
C THR A 551 12.40 -16.92 -9.15
N SER A 552 12.44 -15.79 -9.86
CA SER A 552 12.99 -15.71 -11.21
C SER A 552 13.93 -14.52 -11.37
N VAL A 553 15.09 -14.78 -11.99
CA VAL A 553 16.07 -13.74 -12.32
C VAL A 553 16.36 -13.82 -13.82
N GLY A 554 16.19 -12.71 -14.53
CA GLY A 554 16.38 -12.63 -15.98
C GLY A 554 16.72 -11.22 -16.44
N GLY A 555 16.82 -10.99 -17.76
CA GLY A 555 17.20 -9.70 -18.31
C GLY A 555 18.56 -9.22 -17.81
N SER A 556 18.64 -8.05 -17.18
CA SER A 556 19.86 -7.58 -16.47
C SER A 556 19.74 -7.63 -14.94
N GLY A 557 18.76 -8.40 -14.43
CA GLY A 557 18.50 -8.55 -13.00
C GLY A 557 19.59 -9.30 -12.25
N ILE A 558 19.86 -8.87 -11.02
CA ILE A 558 20.86 -9.50 -10.15
C ILE A 558 20.21 -9.85 -8.81
N LEU A 559 20.27 -11.11 -8.42
CA LEU A 559 19.89 -11.59 -7.10
C LEU A 559 21.15 -12.03 -6.34
N ILE A 560 21.37 -11.42 -5.19
CA ILE A 560 22.49 -11.75 -4.30
C ILE A 560 21.94 -12.31 -3.00
N ALA A 561 22.27 -13.56 -2.68
CA ALA A 561 21.78 -14.25 -1.50
C ALA A 561 22.88 -15.13 -0.89
N ASN A 562 22.72 -15.50 0.38
CA ASN A 562 23.56 -16.56 0.96
C ASN A 562 23.07 -17.93 0.47
N ARG A 563 21.80 -18.23 0.68
CA ARG A 563 21.19 -19.48 0.26
C ARG A 563 19.80 -19.27 -0.34
N ILE A 564 19.41 -20.11 -1.27
CA ILE A 564 18.03 -20.21 -1.74
C ILE A 564 17.54 -21.61 -1.37
N ARG A 565 16.55 -21.67 -0.49
CA ARG A 565 15.83 -22.90 -0.18
C ARG A 565 14.72 -23.07 -1.20
N ILE A 566 14.81 -24.08 -2.06
CA ILE A 566 13.91 -24.25 -3.22
C ILE A 566 12.50 -24.65 -2.76
N SER A 567 12.38 -25.43 -1.68
CA SER A 567 11.10 -25.83 -1.10
C SER A 567 11.24 -26.23 0.37
N GLN A 568 10.18 -25.99 1.17
CA GLN A 568 10.10 -26.41 2.58
C GLN A 568 8.64 -26.64 2.99
N ASN A 569 8.38 -27.59 3.90
CA ASN A 569 7.12 -27.81 4.64
C ASN A 569 5.83 -28.02 3.82
N THR A 570 5.90 -28.21 2.52
CA THR A 570 4.69 -28.40 1.72
C THR A 570 4.35 -29.90 1.65
N GLY A 571 3.29 -30.30 2.34
CA GLY A 571 2.81 -31.71 2.36
C GLY A 571 2.18 -32.21 1.06
N ASN A 572 2.19 -31.38 -0.01
CA ASN A 572 1.74 -31.74 -1.37
C ASN A 572 2.87 -31.45 -2.37
N PRO A 573 2.91 -32.16 -3.52
CA PRO A 573 3.85 -31.82 -4.59
C PRO A 573 3.66 -30.37 -4.99
N SER A 574 4.59 -29.54 -4.53
CA SER A 574 4.49 -28.12 -4.69
C SER A 574 5.23 -27.71 -5.97
N ASN A 575 4.57 -26.94 -6.82
CA ASN A 575 5.17 -26.35 -8.01
C ASN A 575 6.06 -25.15 -7.64
N ASN A 576 6.91 -25.28 -6.62
CA ASN A 576 7.88 -24.26 -6.26
C ASN A 576 8.99 -24.21 -7.30
N VAL A 577 9.26 -23.04 -7.85
CA VAL A 577 10.21 -22.89 -8.94
C VAL A 577 11.22 -21.78 -8.62
N VAL A 578 12.48 -22.08 -8.86
CA VAL A 578 13.56 -21.09 -8.97
C VAL A 578 14.06 -21.11 -10.40
N SER A 579 14.16 -19.97 -11.07
CA SER A 579 14.51 -19.89 -12.48
C SER A 579 15.63 -18.86 -12.74
N ALA A 580 16.72 -19.31 -13.32
CA ALA A 580 17.81 -18.48 -13.83
C ALA A 580 17.65 -18.33 -15.35
N ASN A 581 17.16 -17.14 -15.79
CA ASN A 581 16.86 -16.87 -17.18
C ASN A 581 17.93 -15.97 -17.83
N ALA A 582 17.99 -15.99 -19.16
CA ALA A 582 18.99 -15.29 -19.95
C ALA A 582 19.24 -13.85 -19.49
N GLY A 583 20.51 -13.47 -19.39
CA GLY A 583 20.97 -12.18 -18.92
C GLY A 583 20.97 -11.97 -17.40
N GLY A 584 20.12 -12.70 -16.65
CA GLY A 584 20.05 -12.60 -15.20
C GLY A 584 21.24 -13.27 -14.50
N VAL A 585 21.56 -12.79 -13.30
CA VAL A 585 22.64 -13.31 -12.46
C VAL A 585 22.14 -13.63 -11.07
N MET A 586 22.28 -14.88 -10.64
CA MET A 586 22.09 -15.33 -9.27
C MET A 586 23.45 -15.54 -8.61
N ARG A 587 23.80 -14.72 -7.62
CA ARG A 587 25.03 -14.83 -6.84
C ARG A 587 24.74 -15.42 -5.47
N LEU A 588 25.18 -16.65 -5.20
CA LEU A 588 24.86 -17.35 -3.95
C LEU A 588 25.96 -18.28 -3.47
N ASN A 589 25.88 -18.69 -2.20
CA ASN A 589 26.78 -19.70 -1.64
C ASN A 589 26.29 -21.10 -2.00
N GLN A 590 24.96 -21.32 -1.91
CA GLN A 590 24.38 -22.66 -2.24
C GLN A 590 22.87 -22.60 -2.47
N PHE A 591 22.35 -23.60 -3.18
CA PHE A 591 20.94 -24.00 -3.12
C PHE A 591 20.73 -24.99 -1.99
N TYR A 592 19.58 -24.89 -1.31
CA TYR A 592 19.30 -25.73 -0.14
C TYR A 592 17.88 -26.33 -0.21
N ILE A 593 17.68 -27.48 0.44
CA ILE A 593 16.39 -28.09 0.70
C ILE A 593 16.34 -28.54 2.16
N ASP A 594 15.18 -28.44 2.81
CA ASP A 594 14.98 -28.99 4.14
C ASP A 594 14.59 -30.48 4.03
N VAL A 595 15.48 -31.33 4.49
CA VAL A 595 15.30 -32.80 4.40
C VAL A 595 14.40 -33.39 5.50
N ASN A 596 13.98 -32.60 6.47
CA ASN A 596 13.20 -33.04 7.63
C ASN A 596 11.71 -33.28 7.35
N PHE A 597 11.21 -32.94 6.15
CA PHE A 597 9.80 -33.07 5.78
C PHE A 597 9.57 -34.11 4.69
N PRO A 598 8.47 -34.90 4.76
CA PRO A 598 8.31 -36.11 3.97
C PRO A 598 8.15 -35.89 2.45
N ALA A 599 7.86 -34.69 1.95
CA ALA A 599 7.66 -34.51 0.51
C ALA A 599 7.85 -33.06 -0.01
N PRO A 600 8.88 -32.28 0.37
CA PRO A 600 9.11 -31.03 -0.30
C PRO A 600 9.54 -31.30 -1.74
N SER A 601 8.82 -30.78 -2.74
CA SER A 601 9.21 -30.85 -4.14
C SER A 601 9.45 -29.47 -4.72
N GLY A 602 10.43 -29.33 -5.60
CA GLY A 602 10.75 -28.07 -6.23
C GLY A 602 11.53 -28.23 -7.51
N ILE A 603 11.52 -27.18 -8.31
CA ILE A 603 12.15 -27.15 -9.63
C ILE A 603 13.15 -26.01 -9.68
N LEU A 604 14.39 -26.30 -10.06
CA LEU A 604 15.36 -25.31 -10.50
C LEU A 604 15.43 -25.34 -12.03
N ARG A 605 15.08 -24.23 -12.69
CA ARG A 605 15.20 -24.08 -14.14
C ARG A 605 16.42 -23.25 -14.48
N LEU A 606 17.32 -23.81 -15.27
CA LEU A 606 18.54 -23.17 -15.78
C LEU A 606 18.30 -22.85 -17.27
N ASN A 607 18.04 -21.58 -17.56
CA ASN A 607 17.60 -21.11 -18.89
C ASN A 607 18.44 -19.92 -19.36
N GLY A 608 19.75 -20.10 -19.39
CA GLY A 608 20.70 -19.09 -19.88
C GLY A 608 21.08 -17.99 -18.89
N GLY A 609 20.49 -17.98 -17.70
CA GLY A 609 20.94 -17.11 -16.61
C GLY A 609 22.19 -17.67 -15.92
N THR A 610 23.03 -16.76 -15.42
CA THR A 610 24.27 -17.15 -14.75
C THR A 610 24.03 -17.43 -13.28
N VAL A 611 24.40 -18.64 -12.84
CA VAL A 611 24.51 -18.98 -11.42
C VAL A 611 25.97 -18.81 -11.00
N GLN A 612 26.26 -17.76 -10.22
CA GLN A 612 27.60 -17.38 -9.80
C GLN A 612 27.85 -17.77 -8.34
N ALA A 613 28.97 -18.45 -8.09
CA ALA A 613 29.38 -18.84 -6.74
C ALA A 613 30.00 -17.65 -5.99
N ARG A 614 29.56 -17.43 -4.72
CA ARG A 614 30.18 -16.44 -3.81
C ARG A 614 31.24 -17.05 -2.91
N THR A 615 31.15 -18.34 -2.62
CA THR A 615 32.07 -19.10 -1.76
C THR A 615 32.40 -20.43 -2.40
N SER A 616 33.50 -21.04 -1.97
CA SER A 616 33.78 -22.45 -2.29
C SER A 616 32.87 -23.33 -1.47
N GLU A 617 32.11 -24.23 -2.14
CA GLU A 617 31.07 -25.02 -1.49
C GLU A 617 30.98 -26.42 -2.12
N VAL A 618 31.19 -27.45 -1.31
CA VAL A 618 31.10 -28.86 -1.76
C VAL A 618 29.68 -29.36 -1.92
N ASN A 619 28.71 -28.63 -1.37
CA ASN A 619 27.27 -28.89 -1.46
C ASN A 619 26.55 -27.72 -2.17
N PHE A 620 27.16 -27.14 -3.21
CA PHE A 620 26.60 -25.96 -3.88
C PHE A 620 25.20 -26.23 -4.44
N LEU A 621 25.00 -27.43 -4.99
CA LEU A 621 23.70 -27.91 -5.45
C LEU A 621 23.56 -29.40 -5.14
N GLY A 622 22.81 -29.73 -4.10
CA GLY A 622 22.64 -31.07 -3.59
C GLY A 622 23.66 -31.49 -2.50
N THR A 623 23.37 -32.52 -1.76
CA THR A 623 24.25 -33.09 -0.69
C THR A 623 24.39 -34.60 -0.83
N THR A 624 25.52 -35.14 -0.41
CA THR A 624 25.79 -36.58 -0.32
C THR A 624 25.85 -37.05 1.12
N GLU A 625 25.60 -36.22 2.11
CA GLU A 625 25.70 -36.64 3.51
C GLU A 625 24.53 -37.59 3.86
N THR A 626 24.85 -38.85 4.08
CA THR A 626 24.00 -39.82 4.77
C THR A 626 24.02 -39.47 6.25
N LEU A 627 23.11 -38.64 6.71
CA LEU A 627 22.83 -38.52 8.14
C LEU A 627 22.11 -39.82 8.54
N VAL A 628 22.72 -40.58 9.45
CA VAL A 628 22.17 -41.84 9.99
C VAL A 628 20.77 -41.56 10.55
N GLY A 629 19.70 -42.10 9.90
CA GLY A 629 18.32 -41.88 10.29
C GLY A 629 17.48 -40.88 9.48
N ASN A 630 18.12 -40.05 8.61
CA ASN A 630 17.40 -39.15 7.68
C ASN A 630 17.94 -39.40 6.26
N SER A 631 17.14 -39.96 5.39
CA SER A 631 17.53 -40.28 4.03
C SER A 631 17.78 -38.99 3.21
N ASN A 632 19.06 -38.65 2.98
CA ASN A 632 19.48 -37.56 2.09
C ASN A 632 19.13 -37.79 0.61
N ASP A 633 18.59 -38.96 0.29
CA ASP A 633 18.10 -39.33 -1.04
C ASP A 633 16.94 -38.44 -1.51
N LYS A 634 16.33 -37.66 -0.60
CA LYS A 634 15.22 -36.76 -0.93
C LYS A 634 15.63 -35.61 -1.89
N TRP A 635 16.92 -35.20 -1.92
CA TRP A 635 17.39 -34.27 -2.94
C TRP A 635 17.16 -34.86 -4.34
N LEU A 636 17.57 -36.09 -4.56
CA LEU A 636 17.50 -36.75 -5.87
C LEU A 636 16.07 -37.00 -6.34
N THR A 637 15.13 -37.20 -5.40
CA THR A 637 13.75 -37.53 -5.69
C THR A 637 12.79 -36.36 -5.71
N ASN A 638 13.11 -35.28 -4.99
CA ASN A 638 12.18 -34.19 -4.72
C ASN A 638 12.58 -32.86 -5.38
N ILE A 639 13.84 -32.68 -5.79
CA ILE A 639 14.28 -31.50 -6.52
C ILE A 639 14.71 -31.89 -7.91
N PHE A 640 14.09 -31.23 -8.89
CA PHE A 640 14.39 -31.44 -10.30
C PHE A 640 15.14 -30.23 -10.85
N VAL A 641 16.34 -30.46 -11.39
CA VAL A 641 17.12 -29.38 -12.01
C VAL A 641 17.05 -29.53 -13.50
N HIS A 642 16.29 -28.70 -14.16
CA HIS A 642 16.05 -28.72 -15.60
C HIS A 642 16.96 -27.74 -16.35
N VAL A 643 17.69 -28.26 -17.31
CA VAL A 643 18.41 -27.47 -18.31
C VAL A 643 17.43 -27.16 -19.44
N MET A 644 17.20 -25.87 -19.69
CA MET A 644 16.23 -25.39 -20.67
C MET A 644 16.98 -24.97 -21.98
N GLU A 645 16.27 -24.39 -22.92
CA GLU A 645 16.83 -23.95 -24.23
C GLU A 645 18.05 -23.02 -24.07
N GLY A 646 18.06 -22.12 -23.09
CA GLY A 646 19.19 -21.22 -22.84
C GLY A 646 20.41 -21.88 -22.21
N GLY A 647 20.29 -23.14 -21.74
CA GLY A 647 21.35 -23.88 -21.08
C GLY A 647 21.60 -23.53 -19.62
N ALA A 648 22.43 -24.33 -18.95
CA ALA A 648 22.89 -24.12 -17.60
C ALA A 648 24.22 -23.34 -17.64
N VAL A 649 24.29 -22.17 -17.01
CA VAL A 649 25.51 -21.36 -16.94
C VAL A 649 25.97 -21.25 -15.49
N PHE A 650 27.11 -21.87 -15.17
CA PHE A 650 27.73 -21.76 -13.85
C PHE A 650 29.05 -21.00 -13.92
N ASP A 651 29.12 -19.88 -13.20
CA ASP A 651 30.30 -19.07 -13.02
C ASP A 651 30.91 -19.33 -11.64
N THR A 652 32.06 -19.96 -11.59
CA THR A 652 32.75 -20.26 -10.34
C THR A 652 33.39 -19.04 -9.69
N ASP A 653 33.69 -17.96 -10.41
CA ASP A 653 34.29 -16.73 -9.89
C ASP A 653 35.54 -16.99 -9.03
N GLY A 654 36.40 -17.92 -9.46
CA GLY A 654 37.61 -18.37 -8.73
C GLY A 654 37.35 -19.33 -7.56
N LYS A 655 36.13 -19.76 -7.33
CA LYS A 655 35.71 -20.67 -6.27
C LYS A 655 35.65 -22.12 -6.75
N ASN A 656 35.73 -23.07 -5.82
CA ASN A 656 35.56 -24.49 -6.10
C ASN A 656 34.20 -24.94 -5.59
N ILE A 657 33.34 -25.41 -6.49
CA ILE A 657 31.97 -25.86 -6.19
C ILE A 657 31.71 -27.24 -6.74
N SER A 658 30.76 -27.95 -6.09
CA SER A 658 30.30 -29.25 -6.58
C SER A 658 28.78 -29.27 -6.79
N ILE A 659 28.35 -29.86 -7.88
CA ILE A 659 26.95 -30.18 -8.21
C ILE A 659 26.76 -31.67 -7.99
N LYS A 660 25.94 -32.02 -7.00
CA LYS A 660 25.62 -33.40 -6.64
C LYS A 660 24.22 -33.81 -7.15
N GLN A 661 23.40 -32.85 -7.57
CA GLN A 661 22.09 -33.08 -8.17
C GLN A 661 22.25 -33.35 -9.68
N PRO A 662 21.49 -34.32 -10.28
CA PRO A 662 21.46 -34.50 -11.72
C PRO A 662 20.97 -33.23 -12.44
N LEU A 663 21.61 -32.84 -13.50
CA LEU A 663 21.17 -31.86 -14.45
C LEU A 663 20.35 -32.57 -15.54
N LEU A 664 19.02 -32.37 -15.54
CA LEU A 664 18.10 -33.10 -16.39
C LEU A 664 17.78 -32.30 -17.66
N ALA A 665 17.55 -32.97 -18.78
CA ALA A 665 16.97 -32.36 -19.96
C ALA A 665 15.59 -31.78 -19.60
N GLY A 666 15.41 -30.48 -19.70
CA GLY A 666 14.14 -29.79 -19.46
C GLY A 666 13.28 -29.70 -20.73
N VAL A 667 13.93 -29.73 -21.88
CA VAL A 667 13.35 -29.68 -23.24
C VAL A 667 14.21 -30.52 -24.18
N ALA A 668 13.66 -30.94 -25.34
CA ALA A 668 14.38 -31.77 -26.28
C ALA A 668 15.64 -31.11 -26.90
N GLY A 669 15.62 -29.78 -27.01
CA GLY A 669 16.73 -28.96 -27.52
C GLY A 669 17.32 -28.07 -26.45
N ASP A 670 17.67 -28.64 -25.27
CA ASP A 670 18.30 -27.88 -24.22
C ASP A 670 19.67 -27.29 -24.63
N GLY A 671 20.07 -26.17 -24.00
CA GLY A 671 21.30 -25.46 -24.36
C GLY A 671 22.57 -26.01 -23.72
N GLY A 672 22.53 -27.19 -23.07
CA GLY A 672 23.70 -27.84 -22.45
C GLY A 672 24.25 -27.11 -21.21
N LEU A 673 25.54 -27.28 -20.95
CA LEU A 673 26.24 -26.72 -19.79
C LEU A 673 27.35 -25.76 -20.24
N ARG A 674 27.42 -24.57 -19.63
CA ARG A 674 28.55 -23.63 -19.75
C ARG A 674 29.22 -23.41 -18.40
N LYS A 675 30.47 -23.75 -18.28
CA LYS A 675 31.30 -23.51 -17.09
C LYS A 675 32.14 -22.25 -17.33
N ARG A 676 31.97 -21.24 -16.48
CA ARG A 676 32.71 -19.96 -16.49
C ARG A 676 33.49 -19.76 -15.21
N GLY A 677 34.38 -18.75 -15.22
CA GLY A 677 35.24 -18.35 -14.08
C GLY A 677 36.42 -19.27 -13.82
N ALA A 678 37.40 -18.82 -13.07
CA ALA A 678 38.70 -19.47 -12.93
C ALA A 678 38.75 -20.71 -12.01
N GLY A 679 37.76 -20.91 -11.13
CA GLY A 679 37.68 -22.01 -10.17
C GLY A 679 37.24 -23.35 -10.78
N THR A 680 37.01 -24.34 -9.93
CA THR A 680 36.64 -25.69 -10.33
C THR A 680 35.12 -25.91 -10.13
N LEU A 681 34.46 -26.43 -11.16
CA LEU A 681 33.14 -27.04 -11.08
C LEU A 681 33.27 -28.54 -11.13
N THR A 682 32.83 -29.23 -10.07
CA THR A 682 32.84 -30.70 -10.05
C THR A 682 31.42 -31.25 -10.23
N LEU A 683 31.19 -32.09 -11.24
CA LEU A 683 29.92 -32.81 -11.44
C LEU A 683 29.98 -34.17 -10.77
N MET A 684 29.10 -34.40 -9.81
CA MET A 684 29.10 -35.57 -8.94
C MET A 684 27.99 -36.61 -9.27
N ASN A 685 27.15 -36.32 -10.30
CA ASN A 685 26.06 -37.20 -10.67
C ASN A 685 25.97 -37.41 -12.19
N THR A 686 25.23 -38.41 -12.64
CA THR A 686 24.90 -38.60 -14.06
C THR A 686 23.90 -37.53 -14.49
N ASN A 687 24.22 -36.85 -15.58
CA ASN A 687 23.41 -35.76 -16.15
C ASN A 687 22.77 -36.22 -17.45
N THR A 688 21.56 -35.78 -17.76
CA THR A 688 20.80 -36.22 -18.93
C THR A 688 20.46 -35.08 -19.91
N TYR A 689 21.02 -33.87 -19.70
CA TYR A 689 20.89 -32.83 -20.69
C TYR A 689 21.56 -33.21 -22.00
N ASN A 690 21.04 -32.69 -23.13
CA ASN A 690 21.44 -33.12 -24.46
C ASN A 690 22.38 -32.12 -25.16
N GLY A 691 22.37 -30.89 -24.76
CA GLY A 691 23.20 -29.86 -25.37
C GLY A 691 24.67 -30.00 -25.06
N VAL A 692 25.52 -29.25 -25.78
CA VAL A 692 26.97 -29.28 -25.66
C VAL A 692 27.43 -28.80 -24.26
N THR A 693 28.43 -29.45 -23.68
CA THR A 693 29.15 -29.00 -22.50
C THR A 693 30.33 -28.12 -22.90
N VAL A 694 30.33 -26.84 -22.51
CA VAL A 694 31.38 -25.87 -22.84
C VAL A 694 32.10 -25.42 -21.57
N VAL A 695 33.46 -25.61 -21.54
CA VAL A 695 34.30 -25.09 -20.48
C VAL A 695 35.00 -23.82 -20.97
N GLU A 696 34.35 -22.65 -20.69
CA GLU A 696 34.86 -21.35 -21.15
C GLU A 696 36.06 -20.85 -20.34
N GLY A 697 36.20 -21.30 -19.07
CA GLY A 697 37.34 -20.95 -18.21
C GLY A 697 37.40 -21.77 -16.94
N GLY A 698 38.58 -21.86 -16.32
CA GLY A 698 38.84 -22.68 -15.16
C GLY A 698 38.68 -24.16 -15.42
N THR A 699 38.29 -24.94 -14.42
CA THR A 699 38.28 -26.43 -14.50
C THR A 699 36.86 -26.97 -14.37
N LEU A 700 36.44 -27.78 -15.34
CA LEU A 700 35.32 -28.70 -15.20
C LEU A 700 35.86 -30.08 -14.86
N LYS A 701 35.40 -30.67 -13.73
CA LYS A 701 35.96 -31.93 -13.19
C LYS A 701 34.85 -32.98 -13.03
N TRP A 702 35.16 -34.22 -13.41
CA TRP A 702 34.28 -35.35 -13.11
C TRP A 702 34.48 -35.88 -11.68
N GLY A 703 33.41 -36.03 -10.93
CA GLY A 703 33.40 -36.58 -9.59
C GLY A 703 33.14 -38.10 -9.54
N ARG A 704 32.57 -38.65 -10.64
CA ARG A 704 32.22 -40.07 -10.77
C ARG A 704 32.38 -40.55 -12.21
N ASN A 705 32.14 -41.84 -12.43
CA ASN A 705 32.06 -42.41 -13.78
C ASN A 705 30.73 -42.02 -14.46
N ASP A 706 30.71 -41.97 -15.77
CA ASP A 706 29.52 -41.76 -16.62
C ASP A 706 28.71 -40.53 -16.20
N VAL A 707 29.38 -39.36 -16.12
CA VAL A 707 28.76 -38.10 -15.71
C VAL A 707 27.86 -37.53 -16.80
N LEU A 708 28.19 -37.79 -18.08
CA LEU A 708 27.38 -37.36 -19.24
C LEU A 708 26.91 -38.58 -20.04
N SER A 709 25.87 -38.35 -20.86
CA SER A 709 25.44 -39.29 -21.89
C SER A 709 26.58 -39.53 -22.90
N SER A 710 26.72 -40.73 -23.41
CA SER A 710 27.68 -41.07 -24.43
C SER A 710 27.47 -40.32 -25.75
N ALA A 711 26.31 -39.74 -25.99
CA ALA A 711 26.00 -38.88 -27.13
C ALA A 711 26.42 -37.42 -26.93
N ASN A 712 26.91 -37.04 -25.75
CA ASN A 712 27.27 -35.66 -25.44
C ASN A 712 28.64 -35.26 -26.03
N THR A 713 28.81 -33.97 -26.28
CA THR A 713 30.07 -33.36 -26.73
C THR A 713 30.59 -32.40 -25.65
N VAL A 714 31.91 -32.41 -25.42
CA VAL A 714 32.59 -31.47 -24.52
C VAL A 714 33.53 -30.57 -25.31
N MET A 715 33.39 -29.25 -25.15
CA MET A 715 34.29 -28.24 -25.74
C MET A 715 35.04 -27.51 -24.67
N ALA A 716 36.36 -27.58 -24.61
CA ALA A 716 37.20 -26.79 -23.74
C ALA A 716 37.76 -25.59 -24.50
N ALA A 717 37.33 -24.36 -24.12
CA ALA A 717 37.89 -23.12 -24.70
C ALA A 717 39.31 -22.89 -24.22
N SER A 718 40.04 -21.96 -24.82
CA SER A 718 41.47 -21.73 -24.59
C SER A 718 41.91 -21.56 -23.12
N ASN A 719 40.99 -21.00 -22.29
CA ASN A 719 41.20 -20.86 -20.83
C ASN A 719 40.52 -21.97 -20.01
N GLY A 720 39.94 -22.98 -20.66
CA GLY A 720 39.18 -24.06 -20.07
C GLY A 720 40.01 -25.32 -19.90
N VAL A 721 39.86 -25.94 -18.75
CA VAL A 721 40.45 -27.27 -18.43
C VAL A 721 39.31 -28.26 -18.20
N PHE A 722 39.30 -29.34 -18.95
CA PHE A 722 38.42 -30.47 -18.71
C PHE A 722 39.21 -31.57 -17.99
N ASP A 723 38.93 -31.77 -16.69
CA ASP A 723 39.58 -32.79 -15.85
C ASP A 723 38.68 -34.04 -15.76
N VAL A 724 39.03 -35.07 -16.51
CA VAL A 724 38.33 -36.35 -16.46
C VAL A 724 38.54 -37.08 -15.12
N ASN A 725 39.54 -36.70 -14.34
CA ASN A 725 39.81 -37.21 -13.01
C ASN A 725 39.96 -38.75 -12.99
N ALA A 726 40.50 -39.35 -14.02
CA ALA A 726 40.62 -40.79 -14.23
C ALA A 726 39.31 -41.56 -14.09
N LYS A 727 38.15 -40.93 -14.36
CA LYS A 727 36.81 -41.53 -14.35
C LYS A 727 36.50 -42.09 -15.73
N THR A 728 35.79 -43.21 -15.76
CA THR A 728 35.26 -43.80 -17.01
C THR A 728 34.22 -42.84 -17.58
N GLN A 729 34.39 -42.47 -18.86
CA GLN A 729 33.45 -41.66 -19.60
C GLN A 729 33.58 -41.93 -21.10
N THR A 730 32.42 -42.18 -21.74
CA THR A 730 32.32 -42.17 -23.20
C THR A 730 31.67 -40.88 -23.65
N LEU A 731 32.18 -40.22 -24.70
CA LEU A 731 31.66 -39.03 -25.34
C LEU A 731 31.56 -39.25 -26.85
N ALA A 732 30.53 -38.67 -27.49
CA ALA A 732 30.47 -38.62 -28.95
C ALA A 732 31.53 -37.66 -29.51
N GLY A 733 31.71 -36.49 -28.87
CA GLY A 733 32.64 -35.46 -29.38
C GLY A 733 33.49 -34.81 -28.27
N LEU A 734 34.67 -34.38 -28.66
CA LEU A 734 35.62 -33.62 -27.81
C LEU A 734 36.28 -32.53 -28.68
N GLY A 735 36.29 -31.27 -28.20
CA GLY A 735 36.87 -30.19 -29.00
C GLY A 735 37.29 -28.99 -28.18
N GLY A 736 37.52 -27.88 -28.93
CA GLY A 736 37.94 -26.59 -28.38
C GLY A 736 39.47 -26.37 -28.46
N SER A 737 39.91 -25.26 -27.84
CA SER A 737 41.32 -24.85 -27.82
C SER A 737 41.96 -24.99 -26.44
N GLY A 738 41.32 -25.65 -25.51
CA GLY A 738 41.72 -25.83 -24.12
C GLY A 738 42.51 -27.12 -23.87
N THR A 739 42.52 -27.54 -22.60
CA THR A 739 43.30 -28.72 -22.14
C THR A 739 42.39 -29.77 -21.51
N VAL A 740 42.59 -31.02 -21.86
CA VAL A 740 41.96 -32.17 -21.24
C VAL A 740 43.00 -32.93 -20.43
N THR A 741 42.68 -33.20 -19.15
CA THR A 741 43.65 -33.85 -18.21
C THR A 741 43.06 -35.12 -17.62
N ASN A 742 43.95 -35.97 -17.09
CA ASN A 742 43.60 -37.21 -16.37
C ASN A 742 42.70 -38.15 -17.18
N LEU A 743 42.99 -38.34 -18.45
CA LEU A 743 42.13 -38.92 -19.50
C LEU A 743 42.27 -40.46 -19.66
N ALA A 744 42.92 -41.15 -18.73
CA ALA A 744 43.23 -42.60 -18.84
C ALA A 744 42.04 -43.52 -19.08
N ALA A 745 40.80 -43.10 -18.68
CA ALA A 745 39.55 -43.85 -18.86
C ALA A 745 38.52 -43.08 -19.72
N LEU A 746 38.93 -42.07 -20.48
CA LEU A 746 38.10 -41.35 -21.43
C LEU A 746 38.04 -42.11 -22.76
N THR A 747 36.87 -42.24 -23.37
CA THR A 747 36.65 -42.76 -24.73
C THR A 747 35.87 -41.70 -25.53
N VAL A 748 36.38 -41.39 -26.73
CA VAL A 748 35.66 -40.54 -27.71
C VAL A 748 35.34 -41.43 -28.91
N THR A 749 34.11 -41.40 -29.39
CA THR A 749 33.60 -42.37 -30.39
C THR A 749 33.38 -41.77 -31.79
N ASP A 750 33.24 -40.46 -31.95
CA ASP A 750 32.88 -39.86 -33.22
C ASP A 750 33.84 -38.73 -33.64
N THR A 751 33.89 -37.62 -32.97
CA THR A 751 34.58 -36.42 -33.47
C THR A 751 35.55 -35.83 -32.47
N LEU A 752 36.76 -35.49 -32.96
CA LEU A 752 37.72 -34.61 -32.35
C LEU A 752 37.76 -33.31 -33.15
N ALA A 753 37.34 -32.18 -32.52
CA ALA A 753 37.25 -30.88 -33.18
C ALA A 753 38.08 -29.82 -32.45
N PRO A 754 39.43 -29.80 -32.60
CA PRO A 754 40.24 -28.69 -32.08
C PRO A 754 39.77 -27.34 -32.63
N GLY A 755 40.01 -26.27 -31.89
CA GLY A 755 39.63 -24.92 -32.27
C GLY A 755 38.36 -24.45 -31.56
N ASP A 756 38.22 -23.13 -31.43
CA ASP A 756 37.03 -22.47 -30.91
C ASP A 756 36.16 -21.94 -32.07
N ALA A 757 34.90 -21.71 -31.82
CA ALA A 757 33.98 -21.18 -32.86
C ALA A 757 34.50 -19.85 -33.40
N GLY A 758 34.91 -19.88 -34.73
CA GLY A 758 35.38 -18.68 -35.44
C GLY A 758 36.90 -18.43 -35.40
N GLY A 759 37.70 -19.36 -34.87
CA GLY A 759 39.18 -19.25 -34.88
C GLY A 759 39.88 -20.56 -34.77
N CYS A 760 41.06 -20.66 -35.37
CA CYS A 760 41.91 -21.84 -35.23
C CYS A 760 42.51 -21.94 -33.84
N GLY A 761 42.58 -23.15 -33.30
CA GLY A 761 43.11 -23.38 -31.94
C GLY A 761 43.80 -24.72 -31.73
N THR A 762 44.32 -24.94 -30.54
CA THR A 762 44.97 -26.21 -30.19
C THR A 762 44.24 -26.90 -29.06
N LEU A 763 43.65 -28.04 -29.34
CA LEU A 763 43.19 -28.97 -28.29
C LEU A 763 44.35 -29.73 -27.73
N THR A 764 44.61 -29.61 -26.42
CA THR A 764 45.71 -30.31 -25.76
C THR A 764 45.14 -31.46 -24.93
N LEU A 765 45.59 -32.69 -25.21
CA LEU A 765 45.34 -33.87 -24.39
C LEU A 765 46.60 -34.13 -23.50
N ALA A 766 46.46 -33.92 -22.19
CA ALA A 766 47.59 -34.10 -21.27
C ALA A 766 47.66 -35.55 -20.74
N GLY A 767 48.25 -36.43 -21.53
CA GLY A 767 48.45 -37.87 -21.27
C GLY A 767 48.32 -38.69 -22.57
N ASN A 768 48.53 -40.02 -22.50
CA ASN A 768 48.39 -40.91 -23.61
C ASN A 768 46.92 -41.00 -24.09
N ALA A 769 46.72 -40.81 -25.37
CA ALA A 769 45.38 -40.76 -25.99
C ALA A 769 44.93 -42.11 -26.53
N ALA A 770 45.04 -43.20 -25.72
CA ALA A 770 44.70 -44.55 -26.15
C ALA A 770 43.20 -44.76 -26.55
N SER A 771 42.30 -43.80 -26.26
CA SER A 771 40.86 -43.98 -26.33
C SER A 771 40.19 -43.08 -27.41
N ILE A 772 40.91 -42.57 -28.38
CA ILE A 772 40.36 -41.81 -29.51
C ILE A 772 40.36 -42.60 -30.83
N ALA A 773 40.56 -43.91 -30.77
CA ALA A 773 40.57 -44.77 -31.93
C ALA A 773 39.21 -44.80 -32.64
N GLY A 774 39.23 -44.63 -33.95
CA GLY A 774 38.04 -44.61 -34.78
C GLY A 774 37.40 -43.22 -34.94
N CYS A 775 37.92 -42.18 -34.27
CA CYS A 775 37.38 -40.82 -34.37
C CYS A 775 37.79 -40.14 -35.69
N THR A 776 36.98 -39.18 -36.10
CA THR A 776 37.36 -38.20 -37.12
C THR A 776 38.00 -36.98 -36.48
N LEU A 777 39.26 -36.67 -36.79
CA LEU A 777 39.88 -35.40 -36.48
C LEU A 777 39.41 -34.35 -37.48
N SER A 778 38.52 -33.47 -37.11
CA SER A 778 37.97 -32.40 -37.93
C SER A 778 38.72 -31.10 -37.61
N VAL A 779 39.34 -30.49 -38.59
CA VAL A 779 40.20 -29.31 -38.43
C VAL A 779 39.76 -28.20 -39.41
N ALA A 780 39.62 -26.98 -38.90
CA ALA A 780 39.50 -25.79 -39.70
C ALA A 780 40.88 -25.19 -40.00
N VAL A 781 41.01 -24.53 -41.15
CA VAL A 781 42.23 -23.84 -41.56
C VAL A 781 41.91 -22.39 -41.95
N SER A 782 42.92 -21.50 -41.97
CA SER A 782 42.77 -20.13 -42.44
C SER A 782 43.78 -19.81 -43.54
N ASP A 783 43.47 -18.90 -44.45
CA ASP A 783 44.38 -18.43 -45.48
C ASP A 783 45.64 -17.75 -44.95
N ALA A 784 45.61 -17.27 -43.71
CA ALA A 784 46.79 -16.75 -42.99
C ALA A 784 47.82 -17.82 -42.64
N GLY A 785 47.52 -19.10 -42.83
CA GLY A 785 48.43 -20.23 -42.54
C GLY A 785 48.33 -20.78 -41.12
N THR A 786 47.24 -20.42 -40.40
CA THR A 786 46.91 -21.03 -39.13
C THR A 786 45.87 -22.13 -39.33
N GLY A 787 45.89 -23.13 -38.44
CA GLY A 787 44.88 -24.21 -38.52
C GLY A 787 44.72 -24.84 -37.16
N ASP A 788 43.60 -25.51 -37.01
CA ASP A 788 43.29 -26.29 -35.82
C ASP A 788 44.31 -27.42 -35.65
N ARG A 789 44.65 -27.69 -34.38
CA ARG A 789 45.65 -28.68 -34.03
C ARG A 789 45.27 -29.54 -32.81
N LEU A 790 45.38 -30.84 -32.98
CA LEU A 790 45.41 -31.75 -31.86
C LEU A 790 46.85 -31.85 -31.32
N HIS A 791 47.07 -31.57 -30.04
CA HIS A 791 48.37 -31.75 -29.36
C HIS A 791 48.22 -32.79 -28.23
N VAL A 792 49.01 -33.88 -28.29
CA VAL A 792 48.97 -34.94 -27.27
C VAL A 792 50.26 -34.95 -26.47
N GLN A 793 50.15 -34.76 -25.13
CA GLN A 793 51.31 -34.91 -24.22
C GLN A 793 51.53 -36.36 -23.87
N GLY A 794 51.88 -37.18 -24.86
CA GLY A 794 52.06 -38.64 -24.79
C GLY A 794 52.17 -39.21 -26.18
N ASP A 795 51.86 -40.51 -26.35
CA ASP A 795 51.82 -41.20 -27.63
C ASP A 795 50.55 -40.89 -28.39
N LEU A 796 50.64 -40.75 -29.73
CA LEU A 796 49.52 -40.45 -30.61
C LEU A 796 49.55 -41.42 -31.78
N ASP A 797 48.50 -42.26 -31.91
CA ASP A 797 48.27 -43.17 -33.03
C ASP A 797 47.31 -42.59 -34.04
N LEU A 798 47.80 -42.01 -35.11
CA LEU A 798 47.02 -41.51 -36.22
C LEU A 798 46.45 -42.65 -37.13
N SER A 799 47.02 -43.87 -37.05
CA SER A 799 46.51 -44.95 -37.88
C SER A 799 45.13 -45.44 -37.49
N SER A 800 44.60 -44.96 -36.39
CA SER A 800 43.25 -45.18 -35.94
C SER A 800 42.29 -44.03 -36.18
N LEU A 801 42.75 -42.89 -36.75
CA LEU A 801 41.97 -41.65 -36.88
C LEU A 801 41.72 -41.35 -38.38
N ALA A 802 40.52 -40.89 -38.72
CA ALA A 802 40.23 -40.20 -39.99
C ALA A 802 40.59 -38.70 -39.87
N LEU A 803 41.12 -38.08 -40.91
CA LEU A 803 41.31 -36.63 -40.96
C LEU A 803 40.27 -35.97 -41.90
N GLN A 804 39.54 -34.97 -41.41
CA GLN A 804 38.66 -34.13 -42.18
C GLN A 804 39.09 -32.66 -42.08
N VAL A 805 39.23 -31.95 -43.24
CA VAL A 805 39.42 -30.50 -43.27
C VAL A 805 38.04 -29.86 -43.57
N GLU A 806 37.56 -28.97 -42.67
CA GLU A 806 36.22 -28.41 -42.76
C GLU A 806 36.08 -27.38 -43.88
N ASN A 807 37.13 -26.55 -44.11
CA ASN A 807 37.17 -25.42 -45.04
C ASN A 807 38.38 -25.49 -45.96
N PRO A 808 38.52 -26.55 -46.79
CA PRO A 808 39.72 -26.83 -47.58
C PRO A 808 40.02 -25.76 -48.63
N GLU A 809 39.06 -24.91 -48.99
CA GLU A 809 39.19 -23.77 -49.92
C GLU A 809 40.09 -22.64 -49.35
N GLN A 810 40.28 -22.60 -48.03
CA GLN A 810 41.14 -21.62 -47.34
C GLN A 810 42.63 -22.08 -47.29
N LEU A 811 42.93 -23.25 -47.79
CA LEU A 811 44.31 -23.74 -47.87
C LEU A 811 45.19 -22.89 -48.82
N SER A 812 46.23 -22.21 -48.28
CA SER A 812 47.16 -21.40 -49.09
C SER A 812 48.41 -22.18 -49.44
N ARG A 813 48.76 -22.23 -50.75
CA ARG A 813 49.81 -23.08 -51.36
C ARG A 813 51.21 -22.91 -50.74
N PHE A 814 51.50 -21.78 -50.15
CA PHE A 814 52.80 -21.46 -49.54
C PHE A 814 52.84 -21.63 -48.02
N LYS A 815 51.84 -22.23 -47.46
CA LYS A 815 51.69 -22.42 -45.99
C LYS A 815 51.75 -23.89 -45.62
N LYS A 816 52.20 -24.13 -44.38
CA LYS A 816 52.21 -25.44 -43.75
C LYS A 816 51.20 -25.42 -42.57
N TYR A 817 50.25 -26.36 -42.52
CA TYR A 817 49.23 -26.42 -41.48
C TYR A 817 49.47 -27.66 -40.60
N THR A 818 49.95 -27.46 -39.40
CA THR A 818 50.13 -28.56 -38.45
C THR A 818 48.77 -28.94 -37.87
N VAL A 819 48.28 -30.13 -38.19
CA VAL A 819 46.95 -30.64 -37.74
C VAL A 819 47.07 -31.55 -36.52
N ALA A 820 48.20 -32.20 -36.33
CA ALA A 820 48.42 -33.03 -35.11
C ALA A 820 49.90 -32.98 -34.69
N SER A 821 50.16 -33.10 -33.39
CA SER A 821 51.47 -33.21 -32.79
C SER A 821 51.46 -34.01 -31.47
N CYS A 822 52.57 -34.59 -31.08
CA CYS A 822 52.67 -35.28 -29.81
C CYS A 822 54.07 -35.13 -29.16
N THR A 823 54.18 -35.45 -27.86
CA THR A 823 55.49 -35.49 -27.15
C THR A 823 56.10 -36.89 -27.12
N GLY A 824 55.24 -37.93 -27.15
CA GLY A 824 55.61 -39.32 -27.18
C GLY A 824 55.88 -39.88 -28.61
N THR A 825 55.41 -41.06 -28.90
CA THR A 825 55.54 -41.72 -30.20
C THR A 825 54.40 -41.25 -31.10
N LEU A 826 54.71 -40.90 -32.40
CA LEU A 826 53.69 -40.61 -33.43
C LEU A 826 53.63 -41.85 -34.36
N THR A 827 52.46 -42.52 -34.34
CA THR A 827 52.16 -43.61 -35.31
C THR A 827 51.37 -43.01 -36.50
N ALA A 828 51.87 -43.26 -37.72
CA ALA A 828 51.31 -42.70 -38.97
C ALA A 828 51.20 -43.86 -40.03
N PRO A 829 50.38 -43.67 -41.11
CA PRO A 829 49.62 -42.48 -41.46
C PRO A 829 48.18 -42.41 -40.79
N PHE A 830 47.39 -41.39 -41.08
CA PHE A 830 45.95 -41.41 -40.77
C PHE A 830 45.25 -42.61 -41.45
N ALA A 831 44.27 -43.19 -40.77
CA ALA A 831 43.47 -44.31 -41.32
C ALA A 831 42.75 -43.96 -42.62
N SER A 832 42.26 -42.71 -42.70
CA SER A 832 41.65 -42.17 -43.93
C SER A 832 41.78 -40.66 -43.99
N LEU A 833 41.72 -40.10 -45.18
CA LEU A 833 41.73 -38.69 -45.43
C LEU A 833 40.40 -38.27 -46.07
N GLY A 834 39.78 -37.26 -45.60
CA GLY A 834 38.68 -36.58 -46.27
C GLY A 834 39.11 -35.90 -47.57
N ALA A 835 38.20 -35.36 -48.33
CA ALA A 835 38.50 -34.74 -49.60
C ALA A 835 39.42 -33.52 -49.41
N LEU A 836 40.63 -33.63 -49.97
CA LEU A 836 41.60 -32.51 -50.06
C LEU A 836 41.60 -31.93 -51.48
N PRO A 837 41.86 -30.63 -51.67
CA PRO A 837 42.03 -30.05 -53.00
C PRO A 837 43.22 -30.68 -53.74
N PRO A 838 43.23 -30.65 -55.09
CA PRO A 838 44.34 -31.23 -55.89
C PRO A 838 45.71 -30.74 -55.41
N ARG A 839 46.65 -31.68 -55.31
CA ARG A 839 48.03 -31.48 -54.89
C ARG A 839 48.22 -31.16 -53.37
N TRP A 840 47.15 -31.20 -52.53
CA TRP A 840 47.34 -31.14 -51.09
C TRP A 840 47.57 -32.56 -50.56
N THR A 841 48.51 -32.69 -49.63
CA THR A 841 48.84 -33.96 -48.98
C THR A 841 49.15 -33.79 -47.51
N VAL A 842 49.02 -34.86 -46.76
CA VAL A 842 49.48 -34.92 -45.39
C VAL A 842 50.90 -35.47 -45.36
N ARG A 843 51.81 -34.77 -44.68
CA ARG A 843 53.18 -35.26 -44.41
C ARG A 843 53.36 -35.44 -42.92
N TYR A 844 54.24 -36.39 -42.59
CA TYR A 844 54.53 -36.78 -41.23
C TYR A 844 55.97 -36.54 -40.92
N ASP A 845 56.33 -35.93 -39.85
CA ASP A 845 57.69 -35.69 -39.39
C ASP A 845 57.91 -36.46 -38.08
N ALA A 846 58.68 -37.56 -38.17
CA ALA A 846 58.96 -38.41 -37.00
C ALA A 846 59.93 -37.77 -35.98
N VAL A 847 60.71 -36.75 -36.37
CA VAL A 847 61.69 -36.11 -35.47
C VAL A 847 60.95 -35.06 -34.60
N VAL A 848 60.19 -34.21 -35.20
CA VAL A 848 59.36 -33.20 -34.50
C VAL A 848 57.98 -33.73 -34.15
N LYS A 849 57.64 -34.98 -34.47
CA LYS A 849 56.40 -35.68 -34.13
C LYS A 849 55.14 -34.94 -34.47
N THR A 850 55.07 -34.51 -35.76
CA THR A 850 53.96 -33.72 -36.27
C THR A 850 53.39 -34.31 -37.57
N ALA A 851 52.06 -34.18 -37.73
CA ALA A 851 51.35 -34.35 -39.01
C ALA A 851 50.88 -32.97 -39.50
N TYR A 852 51.10 -32.68 -40.75
CA TYR A 852 50.80 -31.39 -41.33
C TYR A 852 50.35 -31.46 -42.81
N LEU A 853 49.50 -30.54 -43.21
CA LEU A 853 49.02 -30.36 -44.57
C LEU A 853 50.02 -29.46 -45.33
N VAL A 854 50.41 -29.86 -46.53
CA VAL A 854 51.26 -29.09 -47.43
C VAL A 854 50.78 -29.23 -48.89
N TYR A 855 51.08 -28.21 -49.68
CA TYR A 855 50.87 -28.27 -51.13
C TYR A 855 52.07 -28.95 -51.76
N ASP A 856 51.80 -29.93 -52.62
CA ASP A 856 52.86 -30.63 -53.39
C ASP A 856 53.11 -29.88 -54.65
N PHE A 857 54.22 -29.15 -54.69
CA PHE A 857 54.66 -28.41 -55.88
C PHE A 857 55.16 -29.34 -56.99
N GLY A 858 55.25 -30.70 -56.83
CA GLY A 858 55.88 -31.60 -57.73
C GLY A 858 57.40 -31.43 -57.75
N THR A 859 58.12 -32.44 -58.17
CA THR A 859 59.58 -32.39 -58.36
C THR A 859 59.93 -31.53 -59.53
N LEU A 860 60.52 -30.36 -59.32
CA LEU A 860 61.20 -29.65 -60.42
C LEU A 860 62.33 -30.48 -60.91
N LEU A 861 62.17 -31.18 -62.06
CA LEU A 861 63.30 -31.72 -62.80
C LEU A 861 64.15 -30.57 -63.34
N SER A 862 65.28 -30.29 -62.70
CA SER A 862 66.31 -29.44 -63.22
C SER A 862 66.99 -30.21 -64.34
N VAL A 863 66.56 -29.99 -65.52
CA VAL A 863 67.35 -30.39 -66.71
C VAL A 863 68.45 -29.34 -66.81
N ARG A 864 69.70 -29.80 -66.59
CA ARG A 864 70.86 -29.01 -66.96
C ARG A 864 71.13 -29.11 -68.45
#